data_595bc8583a81183a8409b6b65bf51c0f
#
_entry.id   595bc8583a81183a8409b6b65bf51c0f
#
_cell.length_a   1.000
_cell.length_b   1.000
_cell.length_c   1.000
_cell.angle_alpha   90.00
_cell.angle_beta   90.00
_cell.angle_gamma   90.00
#
_symmetry.space_group_name_H-M   'P 1'
#
loop_
_entity.id
_entity.type
_entity.pdbx_description
1 polymer ?
#
loop_
_entity_poly.entity_id
_entity_poly.type
_entity_poly.pdbx_seq_one_letter_code
_entity_poly.pdbx_strand_id
1 'polypeptide(L)'
;RGLEKISVEGVQKDYMKISYRDGGNLFVPVSQMDMIQKYIGSGGAAPRLNKLGGQDWLKAKAKARTAVKILAEDLVALYAKRAAAKGHVYGADTLWQREFEEAFPFDETDDQLNAIEDVKKDMESGKVMDRLVCGDVGYGKTEVAIRAAFKAVQDGKQVAYLVPTTILAQQHYNTFVQRMSGYPVKIELLSRFRTPKQQKESLNGLEKGFSDIVIGTHRILSKDVKFKDLGLVIVDEEQRFGVAHKEKLKRLRENVDVLTLTATPIPRTLHMSLAGIRDMSILEEPPQERRPIQTYVMENNPEFIREAIHRELSRGGQVFYLYNRVETIGEEAFRVQNLAPEANVAFAHGQMSERELENIMQDFISGEIDVLVCTTIIETGMDISNVNTIIIQDADRMGLSQLYQLRGRVGRSNRTAYAYLMYKRDKMLKEAAEKRLQTIREFTEFGSGFKVAMRDLEIRGAGNLLGAEQHGHMESVGYDMYCRLLEEEVQNLKGEPVAETFETTVDLNINAYLPDFYIKNQEQRMDLYKKIAAVQTMEEYYDMQEELEDRYGDLPKSVQNLLEMVLLKAEAHRLGITAINQKGSNILVEFRPDAPLDPEKLTKCIAESRGRYLFTAGAMPYVTVRLKKGEENKGVPYIKSLLQGLKA
;
A
#
# COMPACT_ATOMS: atom_id res chain seq x y z
N ARG A 1 -1.08 -5.19 -26.70
CA ARG A 1 -2.27 -5.77 -27.37
C ARG A 1 -2.73 -7.10 -26.78
N GLY A 2 -2.00 -7.76 -25.90
CA GLY A 2 -2.39 -9.01 -25.23
C GLY A 2 -1.40 -10.15 -25.44
N LEU A 3 -1.79 -11.34 -24.97
CA LEU A 3 -0.99 -12.55 -25.09
C LEU A 3 -1.15 -13.14 -26.50
N GLU A 4 -0.05 -13.59 -27.07
CA GLU A 4 -0.01 -14.26 -28.39
C GLU A 4 0.81 -15.56 -28.25
N LYS A 5 0.24 -16.68 -28.68
CA LYS A 5 0.94 -17.97 -28.70
C LYS A 5 1.80 -18.07 -29.94
N ILE A 6 3.08 -18.32 -29.76
CA ILE A 6 4.03 -18.50 -30.84
C ILE A 6 4.64 -19.90 -30.68
N SER A 7 4.63 -20.65 -31.78
CA SER A 7 5.29 -21.95 -31.86
C SER A 7 6.61 -21.80 -32.61
N VAL A 8 7.73 -22.09 -31.92
CA VAL A 8 9.06 -22.08 -32.50
C VAL A 8 9.66 -23.48 -32.32
N GLU A 9 10.09 -24.13 -33.41
CA GLU A 9 10.69 -25.46 -33.39
C GLU A 9 9.86 -26.53 -32.66
N GLY A 10 8.51 -26.43 -32.74
CA GLY A 10 7.58 -27.38 -32.10
C GLY A 10 7.33 -27.12 -30.60
N VAL A 11 7.93 -26.09 -30.00
CA VAL A 11 7.69 -25.64 -28.64
C VAL A 11 6.71 -24.48 -28.63
N GLN A 12 5.64 -24.62 -27.83
CA GLN A 12 4.65 -23.55 -27.66
C GLN A 12 5.03 -22.66 -26.46
N LYS A 13 5.07 -21.36 -26.71
CA LYS A 13 5.30 -20.35 -25.67
C LYS A 13 4.30 -19.21 -25.83
N ASP A 14 3.85 -18.66 -24.72
CA ASP A 14 3.07 -17.43 -24.69
C ASP A 14 4.00 -16.22 -24.65
N TYR A 15 3.66 -15.20 -25.43
CA TYR A 15 4.37 -13.93 -25.50
C TYR A 15 3.41 -12.77 -25.28
N MET A 16 3.88 -11.76 -24.58
CA MET A 16 3.21 -10.46 -24.54
C MET A 16 3.59 -9.66 -25.79
N LYS A 17 2.60 -9.31 -26.61
CA LYS A 17 2.79 -8.48 -27.81
C LYS A 17 2.68 -7.01 -27.48
N ILE A 18 3.76 -6.27 -27.64
CA ILE A 18 3.85 -4.83 -27.46
C ILE A 18 3.98 -4.18 -28.84
N SER A 19 3.02 -3.29 -29.17
CA SER A 19 3.02 -2.57 -30.45
C SER A 19 3.63 -1.19 -30.32
N TYR A 20 4.46 -0.81 -31.29
CA TYR A 20 5.13 0.47 -31.41
C TYR A 20 4.48 1.37 -32.47
N ARG A 21 4.83 2.67 -32.53
CA ARG A 21 4.23 3.69 -33.39
C ARG A 21 4.22 3.30 -34.87
N ASP A 22 5.29 2.74 -35.38
CA ASP A 22 5.48 2.44 -36.81
C ASP A 22 4.99 1.02 -37.20
N GLY A 23 4.10 0.42 -36.38
CA GLY A 23 3.59 -0.93 -36.62
C GLY A 23 4.58 -2.05 -36.22
N GLY A 24 5.78 -1.70 -35.72
CA GLY A 24 6.71 -2.66 -35.13
C GLY A 24 6.10 -3.34 -33.89
N ASN A 25 6.38 -4.63 -33.72
CA ASN A 25 5.94 -5.38 -32.57
C ASN A 25 7.16 -5.98 -31.85
N LEU A 26 7.14 -5.90 -30.52
CA LEU A 26 8.07 -6.62 -29.65
C LEU A 26 7.30 -7.74 -28.95
N PHE A 27 7.87 -8.95 -28.96
CA PHE A 27 7.32 -10.10 -28.28
C PHE A 27 8.19 -10.41 -27.05
N VAL A 28 7.61 -10.28 -25.87
CA VAL A 28 8.30 -10.57 -24.60
C VAL A 28 7.77 -11.88 -24.05
N PRO A 29 8.65 -12.87 -23.76
CA PRO A 29 8.24 -14.15 -23.18
C PRO A 29 7.52 -13.94 -21.85
N VAL A 30 6.50 -14.74 -21.55
CA VAL A 30 5.74 -14.62 -20.27
C VAL A 30 6.59 -14.88 -19.03
N SER A 31 7.68 -15.61 -19.14
CA SER A 31 8.69 -15.77 -18.07
C SER A 31 9.45 -14.49 -17.73
N GLN A 32 9.29 -13.44 -18.53
CA GLN A 32 9.90 -12.11 -18.35
C GLN A 32 8.83 -11.03 -18.16
N MET A 33 7.63 -11.40 -17.68
CA MET A 33 6.53 -10.44 -17.43
C MET A 33 6.85 -9.47 -16.28
N ASP A 34 7.76 -9.80 -15.39
CA ASP A 34 8.34 -8.91 -14.37
C ASP A 34 9.05 -7.68 -14.97
N MET A 35 9.55 -7.76 -16.19
CA MET A 35 10.17 -6.65 -16.92
C MET A 35 9.14 -5.68 -17.55
N ILE A 36 7.86 -6.07 -17.60
CA ILE A 36 6.81 -5.28 -18.24
C ILE A 36 5.92 -4.66 -17.18
N GLN A 37 5.85 -3.33 -17.19
CA GLN A 37 4.97 -2.57 -16.30
C GLN A 37 3.87 -1.88 -17.10
N LYS A 38 2.69 -1.75 -16.48
CA LYS A 38 1.59 -1.01 -17.07
C LYS A 38 1.94 0.48 -17.02
N TYR A 39 1.85 1.16 -18.17
CA TYR A 39 2.07 2.60 -18.20
C TYR A 39 0.98 3.33 -17.41
N ILE A 40 1.40 4.13 -16.44
CA ILE A 40 0.54 5.02 -15.65
C ILE A 40 0.88 6.45 -16.09
N GLY A 41 0.01 7.02 -16.92
CA GLY A 41 0.13 8.41 -17.41
C GLY A 41 -0.83 9.36 -16.70
N SER A 42 -0.87 10.61 -17.13
CA SER A 42 -1.82 11.61 -16.62
C SER A 42 -3.19 11.47 -17.26
N GLY A 43 -4.24 11.43 -16.43
CA GLY A 43 -5.64 11.57 -16.88
C GLY A 43 -6.21 10.46 -17.77
N GLY A 44 -5.63 9.25 -17.75
CA GLY A 44 -6.12 8.13 -18.55
C GLY A 44 -5.88 8.24 -20.06
N ALA A 45 -5.08 9.22 -20.51
CA ALA A 45 -4.70 9.34 -21.90
C ALA A 45 -3.81 8.18 -22.34
N ALA A 46 -4.04 7.67 -23.54
CA ALA A 46 -3.20 6.63 -24.13
C ALA A 46 -1.73 7.12 -24.25
N PRO A 47 -0.73 6.29 -23.92
CA PRO A 47 0.66 6.69 -24.03
C PRO A 47 1.03 7.03 -25.47
N ARG A 48 1.92 8.03 -25.64
CA ARG A 48 2.54 8.29 -26.94
C ARG A 48 3.43 7.11 -27.28
N LEU A 49 3.10 6.38 -28.32
CA LEU A 49 3.91 5.26 -28.77
C LEU A 49 5.24 5.74 -29.34
N ASN A 50 6.34 5.16 -28.87
CA ASN A 50 7.67 5.40 -29.39
C ASN A 50 7.94 4.52 -30.63
N LYS A 51 8.99 4.88 -31.39
CA LYS A 51 9.48 4.04 -32.48
C LYS A 51 10.40 2.97 -31.94
N LEU A 52 10.27 1.72 -32.41
CA LEU A 52 11.17 0.63 -32.04
C LEU A 52 12.61 0.95 -32.55
N GLY A 53 13.60 0.91 -31.66
CA GLY A 53 14.98 1.28 -31.96
C GLY A 53 15.24 2.80 -32.11
N GLY A 54 14.23 3.66 -31.82
CA GLY A 54 14.37 5.12 -31.87
C GLY A 54 15.08 5.69 -30.62
N GLN A 55 15.63 6.91 -30.76
CA GLN A 55 16.29 7.63 -29.65
C GLN A 55 15.33 8.38 -28.73
N ASP A 56 14.04 8.44 -29.05
CA ASP A 56 13.04 9.24 -28.30
C ASP A 56 12.95 8.77 -26.84
N TRP A 57 12.96 7.46 -26.62
CA TRP A 57 12.96 6.88 -25.29
C TRP A 57 14.21 7.22 -24.48
N LEU A 58 15.40 7.11 -25.09
CA LEU A 58 16.66 7.45 -24.42
C LEU A 58 16.71 8.91 -24.00
N LYS A 59 16.23 9.82 -24.86
CA LYS A 59 16.12 11.24 -24.56
C LYS A 59 15.12 11.53 -23.44
N ALA A 60 13.97 10.87 -23.45
CA ALA A 60 12.95 10.99 -22.40
C ALA A 60 13.50 10.51 -21.05
N LYS A 61 14.13 9.33 -21.03
CA LYS A 61 14.78 8.77 -19.84
C LYS A 61 15.88 9.67 -19.29
N ALA A 62 16.74 10.22 -20.16
CA ALA A 62 17.82 11.14 -19.75
C ALA A 62 17.27 12.43 -19.13
N LYS A 63 16.22 13.04 -19.73
CA LYS A 63 15.55 14.22 -19.16
C LYS A 63 14.91 13.92 -17.80
N ALA A 64 14.21 12.79 -17.68
CA ALA A 64 13.62 12.37 -16.42
C ALA A 64 14.69 12.16 -15.35
N ARG A 65 15.82 11.53 -15.69
CA ARG A 65 16.94 11.31 -14.76
C ARG A 65 17.54 12.63 -14.25
N THR A 66 17.68 13.65 -15.11
CA THR A 66 18.15 14.97 -14.70
C THR A 66 17.20 15.64 -13.71
N ALA A 67 15.88 15.57 -13.97
CA ALA A 67 14.87 16.13 -13.07
C ALA A 67 14.81 15.38 -11.73
N VAL A 68 14.92 14.05 -11.77
CA VAL A 68 14.98 13.17 -10.60
C VAL A 68 16.21 13.48 -9.75
N LYS A 69 17.36 13.74 -10.35
CA LYS A 69 18.60 14.07 -9.62
C LYS A 69 18.45 15.31 -8.74
N ILE A 70 17.84 16.37 -9.26
CA ILE A 70 17.58 17.60 -8.49
C ILE A 70 16.66 17.28 -7.29
N LEU A 71 15.61 16.50 -7.52
CA LEU A 71 14.70 16.08 -6.44
C LEU A 71 15.41 15.22 -5.41
N ALA A 72 16.25 14.28 -5.84
CA ALA A 72 17.02 13.40 -4.96
C ALA A 72 18.02 14.20 -4.10
N GLU A 73 18.69 15.21 -4.66
CA GLU A 73 19.58 16.11 -3.91
C GLU A 73 18.84 16.85 -2.80
N ASP A 74 17.64 17.39 -3.06
CA ASP A 74 16.80 18.04 -2.05
C ASP A 74 16.36 17.06 -0.96
N LEU A 75 15.97 15.85 -1.35
CA LEU A 75 15.53 14.82 -0.43
C LEU A 75 16.67 14.30 0.46
N VAL A 76 17.84 14.03 -0.12
CA VAL A 76 19.03 13.58 0.62
C VAL A 76 19.54 14.68 1.55
N ALA A 77 19.51 15.97 1.15
CA ALA A 77 19.84 17.07 2.03
C ALA A 77 18.90 17.18 3.24
N LEU A 78 17.61 16.93 3.03
CA LEU A 78 16.62 16.87 4.12
C LEU A 78 16.90 15.68 5.05
N TYR A 79 17.20 14.50 4.49
CA TYR A 79 17.57 13.31 5.25
C TYR A 79 18.86 13.50 6.03
N ALA A 80 19.89 14.09 5.42
CA ALA A 80 21.17 14.35 6.08
C ALA A 80 21.03 15.30 7.28
N LYS A 81 20.18 16.33 7.17
CA LYS A 81 19.85 17.21 8.31
C LYS A 81 19.23 16.45 9.47
N ARG A 82 18.30 15.53 9.18
CA ARG A 82 17.67 14.69 10.20
C ARG A 82 18.64 13.68 10.80
N ALA A 83 19.43 13.01 9.97
CA ALA A 83 20.42 12.04 10.44
C ALA A 83 21.50 12.68 11.33
N ALA A 84 21.78 13.97 11.12
CA ALA A 84 22.70 14.76 11.96
C ALA A 84 22.04 15.31 13.23
N ALA A 85 20.71 15.37 13.30
CA ALA A 85 19.98 15.81 14.48
C ALA A 85 20.04 14.72 15.56
N LYS A 86 20.39 15.10 16.77
CA LYS A 86 20.34 14.18 17.91
C LYS A 86 18.93 14.15 18.46
N GLY A 87 18.28 13.02 18.36
CA GLY A 87 17.01 12.73 19.00
C GLY A 87 17.18 12.42 20.49
N HIS A 88 16.08 12.37 21.22
CA HIS A 88 16.06 11.82 22.55
C HIS A 88 16.22 10.29 22.47
N VAL A 89 17.03 9.70 23.33
CA VAL A 89 17.17 8.25 23.45
C VAL A 89 16.24 7.79 24.55
N TYR A 90 15.15 7.14 24.20
CA TYR A 90 14.22 6.58 25.16
C TYR A 90 14.82 5.34 25.82
N GLY A 91 14.50 5.13 27.11
CA GLY A 91 14.91 3.94 27.82
C GLY A 91 14.27 2.65 27.31
N ALA A 92 14.85 1.51 27.67
CA ALA A 92 14.23 0.20 27.42
C ALA A 92 12.87 0.09 28.13
N ASP A 93 12.03 -0.83 27.68
CA ASP A 93 10.68 -1.03 28.22
C ASP A 93 10.70 -1.31 29.73
N THR A 94 9.97 -0.48 30.47
CA THR A 94 9.76 -0.63 31.90
C THR A 94 8.82 -1.78 32.21
N LEU A 95 8.71 -2.19 33.48
CA LEU A 95 7.68 -3.16 33.88
C LEU A 95 6.27 -2.65 33.57
N TRP A 96 6.01 -1.36 33.80
CA TRP A 96 4.71 -0.74 33.46
C TRP A 96 4.40 -0.76 31.97
N GLN A 97 5.40 -0.62 31.09
CA GLN A 97 5.20 -0.75 29.65
C GLN A 97 4.72 -2.17 29.29
N ARG A 98 5.34 -3.19 29.86
CA ARG A 98 4.97 -4.58 29.59
C ARG A 98 3.58 -4.91 30.13
N GLU A 99 3.28 -4.54 31.37
CA GLU A 99 1.93 -4.72 31.96
C GLU A 99 0.86 -3.98 31.14
N PHE A 100 1.17 -2.79 30.65
CA PHE A 100 0.29 -2.00 29.80
C PHE A 100 0.00 -2.70 28.47
N GLU A 101 1.00 -3.30 27.85
CA GLU A 101 0.87 -4.03 26.59
C GLU A 101 0.12 -5.35 26.79
N GLU A 102 0.43 -6.12 27.82
CA GLU A 102 -0.27 -7.35 28.19
C GLU A 102 -1.76 -7.13 28.54
N ALA A 103 -2.11 -5.94 29.04
CA ALA A 103 -3.48 -5.57 29.33
C ALA A 103 -4.31 -5.20 28.05
N PHE A 104 -3.75 -5.35 26.87
CA PHE A 104 -4.50 -5.15 25.62
C PHE A 104 -5.54 -6.28 25.44
N PRO A 105 -6.84 -5.96 25.21
CA PRO A 105 -7.90 -6.95 25.26
C PRO A 105 -8.06 -7.81 23.99
N PHE A 106 -7.20 -7.62 22.99
CA PHE A 106 -7.25 -8.31 21.69
C PHE A 106 -5.91 -8.98 21.40
N ASP A 107 -5.92 -10.03 20.60
CA ASP A 107 -4.69 -10.63 20.08
C ASP A 107 -4.12 -9.75 18.98
N GLU A 108 -2.85 -9.40 19.09
CA GLU A 108 -2.12 -8.65 18.07
C GLU A 108 -1.82 -9.55 16.86
N THR A 109 -1.83 -8.92 15.68
CA THR A 109 -1.28 -9.56 14.47
C THR A 109 0.24 -9.42 14.44
N ASP A 110 0.91 -10.30 13.67
CA ASP A 110 2.37 -10.23 13.51
C ASP A 110 2.82 -8.87 12.97
N ASP A 111 2.08 -8.29 12.05
CA ASP A 111 2.36 -6.95 11.51
C ASP A 111 2.24 -5.85 12.57
N GLN A 112 1.27 -5.94 13.49
CA GLN A 112 1.15 -5.00 14.59
C GLN A 112 2.33 -5.10 15.54
N LEU A 113 2.75 -6.30 15.90
CA LEU A 113 3.91 -6.55 16.75
C LEU A 113 5.19 -6.02 16.11
N ASN A 114 5.41 -6.32 14.84
CA ASN A 114 6.55 -5.81 14.07
C ASN A 114 6.56 -4.26 14.01
N ALA A 115 5.41 -3.63 13.77
CA ALA A 115 5.30 -2.17 13.72
C ALA A 115 5.57 -1.53 15.08
N ILE A 116 5.11 -2.14 16.18
CA ILE A 116 5.37 -1.69 17.55
C ILE A 116 6.86 -1.80 17.86
N GLU A 117 7.49 -2.91 17.51
CA GLU A 117 8.93 -3.12 17.72
C GLU A 117 9.77 -2.14 16.90
N ASP A 118 9.42 -1.90 15.65
CA ASP A 118 10.06 -0.91 14.79
C ASP A 118 10.00 0.50 15.40
N VAL A 119 8.82 0.94 15.88
CA VAL A 119 8.65 2.25 16.53
C VAL A 119 9.50 2.34 17.78
N LYS A 120 9.53 1.30 18.62
CA LYS A 120 10.35 1.27 19.84
C LYS A 120 11.84 1.35 19.50
N LYS A 121 12.31 0.60 18.50
CA LYS A 121 13.71 0.64 18.03
C LYS A 121 14.09 2.04 17.55
N ASP A 122 13.22 2.71 16.81
CA ASP A 122 13.47 4.07 16.36
C ASP A 122 13.59 5.03 17.55
N MET A 123 12.67 4.97 18.52
CA MET A 123 12.69 5.80 19.73
C MET A 123 13.96 5.58 20.57
N GLU A 124 14.48 4.36 20.62
CA GLU A 124 15.69 3.98 21.36
C GLU A 124 16.99 4.28 20.59
N SER A 125 16.93 4.58 19.29
CA SER A 125 18.11 4.72 18.42
C SER A 125 18.91 6.01 18.62
N GLY A 126 18.33 7.04 19.23
CA GLY A 126 18.92 8.38 19.34
C GLY A 126 18.89 9.21 18.05
N LYS A 127 18.27 8.71 16.99
CA LYS A 127 17.93 9.47 15.78
C LYS A 127 16.52 10.01 15.93
N VAL A 128 16.25 11.18 15.34
CA VAL A 128 14.89 11.72 15.33
C VAL A 128 14.01 10.82 14.44
N MET A 129 13.04 10.14 15.04
CA MET A 129 12.10 9.26 14.33
C MET A 129 11.17 10.06 13.40
N ASP A 130 10.95 9.58 12.20
CA ASP A 130 9.85 9.99 11.31
C ASP A 130 9.31 8.75 10.59
N ARG A 131 8.49 8.01 11.31
CA ARG A 131 7.93 6.76 10.83
C ARG A 131 6.48 6.93 10.37
N LEU A 132 6.15 6.28 9.28
CA LEU A 132 4.80 6.15 8.77
C LEU A 132 4.28 4.75 9.07
N VAL A 133 3.19 4.64 9.82
CA VAL A 133 2.43 3.40 9.99
C VAL A 133 1.24 3.43 9.04
N CYS A 134 1.27 2.55 8.07
CA CYS A 134 0.27 2.41 7.03
C CYS A 134 -0.53 1.13 7.25
N GLY A 135 -1.84 1.18 7.15
CA GLY A 135 -2.70 -0.01 7.27
C GLY A 135 -4.16 0.37 7.11
N ASP A 136 -4.99 -0.56 6.72
CA ASP A 136 -6.41 -0.31 6.49
C ASP A 136 -7.14 0.22 7.74
N VAL A 137 -8.34 0.74 7.52
CA VAL A 137 -9.20 1.22 8.62
C VAL A 137 -9.51 0.03 9.54
N GLY A 138 -9.25 0.21 10.86
CA GLY A 138 -9.51 -0.84 11.86
C GLY A 138 -8.39 -1.89 12.01
N TYR A 139 -7.18 -1.65 11.47
CA TYR A 139 -6.02 -2.55 11.62
C TYR A 139 -5.17 -2.28 12.88
N GLY A 140 -5.69 -1.55 13.83
CA GLY A 140 -5.01 -1.33 15.11
C GLY A 140 -3.89 -0.28 15.11
N LYS A 141 -3.76 0.55 14.06
CA LYS A 141 -2.77 1.65 14.02
C LYS A 141 -2.77 2.51 15.28
N THR A 142 -3.94 2.74 15.86
CA THR A 142 -4.09 3.52 17.09
C THR A 142 -3.40 2.87 18.28
N GLU A 143 -3.41 1.54 18.40
CA GLU A 143 -2.72 0.84 19.50
C GLU A 143 -1.20 0.99 19.38
N VAL A 144 -0.64 0.93 18.16
CA VAL A 144 0.79 1.22 17.92
C VAL A 144 1.14 2.62 18.47
N ALA A 145 0.29 3.61 18.16
CA ALA A 145 0.48 4.99 18.62
C ALA A 145 0.31 5.15 20.14
N ILE A 146 -0.64 4.43 20.75
CA ILE A 146 -0.88 4.43 22.20
C ILE A 146 0.35 3.89 22.95
N ARG A 147 0.93 2.78 22.49
CA ARG A 147 2.13 2.18 23.10
C ARG A 147 3.35 3.09 22.98
N ALA A 148 3.54 3.74 21.83
CA ALA A 148 4.57 4.75 21.64
C ALA A 148 4.38 5.97 22.56
N ALA A 149 3.14 6.46 22.69
CA ALA A 149 2.82 7.56 23.60
C ALA A 149 3.08 7.20 25.05
N PHE A 150 2.71 5.99 25.48
CA PHE A 150 2.95 5.52 26.84
C PHE A 150 4.46 5.41 27.14
N LYS A 151 5.25 4.87 26.19
CA LYS A 151 6.70 4.80 26.29
C LYS A 151 7.33 6.20 26.45
N ALA A 152 6.87 7.17 25.67
CA ALA A 152 7.37 8.55 25.76
C ALA A 152 7.07 9.20 27.13
N VAL A 153 5.87 8.97 27.66
CA VAL A 153 5.46 9.48 28.99
C VAL A 153 6.25 8.81 30.11
N GLN A 154 6.52 7.50 30.01
CA GLN A 154 7.36 6.77 30.97
C GLN A 154 8.78 7.37 31.09
N ASP A 155 9.28 7.95 30.01
CA ASP A 155 10.59 8.61 29.96
C ASP A 155 10.52 10.13 30.28
N GLY A 156 9.37 10.59 30.80
CA GLY A 156 9.12 11.97 31.21
C GLY A 156 8.92 12.97 30.08
N LYS A 157 8.66 12.51 28.85
CA LYS A 157 8.41 13.37 27.69
C LYS A 157 6.92 13.63 27.49
N GLN A 158 6.60 14.80 26.95
CA GLN A 158 5.24 15.13 26.56
C GLN A 158 4.92 14.64 25.15
N VAL A 159 3.65 14.29 24.91
CA VAL A 159 3.15 13.76 23.64
C VAL A 159 2.06 14.67 23.10
N ALA A 160 2.14 14.99 21.81
CA ALA A 160 1.08 15.68 21.07
C ALA A 160 0.44 14.74 20.05
N TYR A 161 -0.86 14.49 20.17
CA TYR A 161 -1.63 13.65 19.24
C TYR A 161 -2.54 14.53 18.37
N LEU A 162 -2.25 14.65 17.09
CA LEU A 162 -2.96 15.49 16.15
C LEU A 162 -3.92 14.69 15.30
N VAL A 163 -5.16 15.15 15.22
CA VAL A 163 -6.23 14.57 14.40
C VAL A 163 -6.92 15.63 13.55
N PRO A 164 -7.54 15.25 12.42
CA PRO A 164 -8.13 16.22 11.50
C PRO A 164 -9.44 16.87 12.00
N THR A 165 -10.20 16.20 12.88
CA THR A 165 -11.51 16.67 13.34
C THR A 165 -11.66 16.63 14.85
N THR A 166 -12.58 17.46 15.36
CA THR A 166 -12.87 17.56 16.80
C THR A 166 -13.54 16.28 17.34
N ILE A 167 -14.40 15.66 16.56
CA ILE A 167 -15.07 14.39 16.94
C ILE A 167 -14.02 13.29 17.11
N LEU A 168 -13.10 13.18 16.18
CA LEU A 168 -12.01 12.20 16.26
C LEU A 168 -11.09 12.49 17.45
N ALA A 169 -10.83 13.77 17.76
CA ALA A 169 -10.07 14.15 18.95
C ALA A 169 -10.74 13.67 20.23
N GLN A 170 -12.06 13.83 20.33
CA GLN A 170 -12.84 13.35 21.49
C GLN A 170 -12.79 11.82 21.58
N GLN A 171 -12.93 11.11 20.47
CA GLN A 171 -12.90 9.66 20.43
C GLN A 171 -11.52 9.12 20.88
N HIS A 172 -10.43 9.65 20.33
CA HIS A 172 -9.10 9.26 20.76
C HIS A 172 -8.83 9.64 22.22
N TYR A 173 -9.30 10.80 22.67
CA TYR A 173 -9.20 11.18 24.08
C TYR A 173 -9.85 10.13 24.98
N ASN A 174 -11.08 9.71 24.68
CA ASN A 174 -11.78 8.68 25.44
C ASN A 174 -11.02 7.34 25.44
N THR A 175 -10.50 6.93 24.28
CA THR A 175 -9.72 5.68 24.11
C THR A 175 -8.45 5.74 24.96
N PHE A 176 -7.69 6.84 24.90
CA PHE A 176 -6.46 7.01 25.66
C PHE A 176 -6.73 7.04 27.16
N VAL A 177 -7.77 7.77 27.62
CA VAL A 177 -8.16 7.81 29.03
C VAL A 177 -8.56 6.42 29.51
N GLN A 178 -9.36 5.69 28.76
CA GLN A 178 -9.75 4.32 29.12
C GLN A 178 -8.54 3.39 29.19
N ARG A 179 -7.68 3.43 28.19
CA ARG A 179 -6.51 2.56 28.05
C ARG A 179 -5.45 2.82 29.13
N MET A 180 -5.31 4.09 29.56
CA MET A 180 -4.32 4.52 30.56
C MET A 180 -4.93 4.76 31.95
N SER A 181 -6.16 4.32 32.22
CA SER A 181 -6.88 4.61 33.47
C SER A 181 -6.21 4.07 34.73
N GLY A 182 -5.37 3.04 34.62
CA GLY A 182 -4.61 2.45 35.73
C GLY A 182 -3.25 3.12 36.00
N TYR A 183 -2.88 4.15 35.25
CA TYR A 183 -1.55 4.75 35.32
C TYR A 183 -1.63 6.25 35.62
N PRO A 184 -0.60 6.84 36.26
CA PRO A 184 -0.57 8.27 36.64
C PRO A 184 -0.24 9.15 35.42
N VAL A 185 -1.01 9.03 34.33
CA VAL A 185 -0.82 9.77 33.09
C VAL A 185 -1.95 10.80 32.94
N LYS A 186 -1.58 12.06 32.80
CA LYS A 186 -2.53 13.15 32.62
C LYS A 186 -2.74 13.49 31.14
N ILE A 187 -3.93 13.23 30.66
CA ILE A 187 -4.33 13.43 29.26
C ILE A 187 -5.25 14.63 29.16
N GLU A 188 -4.95 15.53 28.25
CA GLU A 188 -5.75 16.73 27.98
C GLU A 188 -6.32 16.72 26.56
N LEU A 189 -7.54 17.25 26.44
CA LEU A 189 -8.18 17.48 25.15
C LEU A 189 -8.10 18.95 24.79
N LEU A 190 -7.46 19.28 23.67
CA LEU A 190 -7.39 20.64 23.15
C LEU A 190 -8.21 20.75 21.86
N SER A 191 -9.49 21.00 22.03
CA SER A 191 -10.45 21.15 20.93
C SER A 191 -11.38 22.32 21.17
N ARG A 192 -12.15 22.72 20.18
CA ARG A 192 -13.16 23.79 20.32
C ARG A 192 -14.32 23.40 21.25
N PHE A 193 -14.47 22.12 21.58
CA PHE A 193 -15.46 21.64 22.55
C PHE A 193 -15.12 22.01 24.00
N ARG A 194 -13.90 22.40 24.29
CA ARG A 194 -13.49 22.86 25.61
C ARG A 194 -13.77 24.34 25.78
N THR A 195 -14.30 24.71 26.95
CA THR A 195 -14.51 26.11 27.29
C THR A 195 -13.19 26.89 27.29
N PRO A 196 -13.20 28.22 27.07
CA PRO A 196 -11.97 29.02 27.13
C PRO A 196 -11.18 28.86 28.43
N LYS A 197 -11.90 28.66 29.55
CA LYS A 197 -11.25 28.40 30.86
C LYS A 197 -10.50 27.06 30.85
N GLN A 198 -11.15 26.00 30.42
CA GLN A 198 -10.56 24.69 30.33
C GLN A 198 -9.36 24.67 29.36
N GLN A 199 -9.48 25.32 28.19
CA GLN A 199 -8.35 25.45 27.27
C GLN A 199 -7.16 26.16 27.92
N LYS A 200 -7.40 27.24 28.67
CA LYS A 200 -6.35 27.96 29.38
C LYS A 200 -5.68 27.10 30.48
N GLU A 201 -6.47 26.29 31.17
CA GLU A 201 -5.97 25.33 32.17
C GLU A 201 -5.09 24.27 31.52
N SER A 202 -5.55 23.67 30.39
CA SER A 202 -4.75 22.69 29.63
C SER A 202 -3.45 23.29 29.09
N LEU A 203 -3.47 24.51 28.53
CA LEU A 203 -2.28 25.22 28.05
C LEU A 203 -1.28 25.47 29.18
N ASN A 204 -1.74 25.91 30.33
CA ASN A 204 -0.88 26.13 31.49
C ASN A 204 -0.29 24.79 32.03
N GLY A 205 -1.09 23.72 31.98
CA GLY A 205 -0.63 22.37 32.33
C GLY A 205 0.50 21.88 31.41
N LEU A 206 0.38 22.10 30.11
CA LEU A 206 1.39 21.75 29.12
C LEU A 206 2.70 22.55 29.31
N GLU A 207 2.59 23.88 29.48
CA GLU A 207 3.76 24.73 29.66
C GLU A 207 4.52 24.41 30.96
N LYS A 208 3.82 24.01 32.04
CA LYS A 208 4.43 23.62 33.31
C LYS A 208 4.86 22.15 33.38
N GLY A 209 4.47 21.33 32.41
CA GLY A 209 4.75 19.90 32.39
C GLY A 209 3.89 19.08 33.37
N PHE A 210 2.68 19.56 33.72
CA PHE A 210 1.68 18.82 34.50
C PHE A 210 0.79 17.93 33.65
N SER A 211 0.77 18.16 32.35
CA SER A 211 0.00 17.37 31.39
C SER A 211 0.98 16.60 30.50
N ASP A 212 0.79 15.30 30.39
CA ASP A 212 1.71 14.39 29.71
C ASP A 212 1.34 14.22 28.23
N ILE A 213 0.04 14.09 27.94
CA ILE A 213 -0.47 13.88 26.59
C ILE A 213 -1.51 14.94 26.28
N VAL A 214 -1.41 15.56 25.11
CA VAL A 214 -2.47 16.41 24.57
C VAL A 214 -2.98 15.85 23.26
N ILE A 215 -4.30 15.66 23.19
CA ILE A 215 -4.99 15.20 21.98
C ILE A 215 -5.84 16.37 21.44
N GLY A 216 -5.77 16.62 20.12
CA GLY A 216 -6.55 17.69 19.53
C GLY A 216 -6.32 17.88 18.05
N THR A 217 -6.96 18.92 17.52
CA THR A 217 -6.87 19.27 16.10
C THR A 217 -5.68 20.18 15.83
N HIS A 218 -5.67 20.84 14.66
CA HIS A 218 -4.67 21.85 14.29
C HIS A 218 -4.47 22.95 15.35
N ARG A 219 -5.36 23.08 16.34
CA ARG A 219 -5.25 23.99 17.49
C ARG A 219 -3.96 23.75 18.28
N ILE A 220 -3.48 22.50 18.36
CA ILE A 220 -2.22 22.16 19.01
C ILE A 220 -1.02 22.87 18.36
N LEU A 221 -1.09 23.14 17.05
CA LEU A 221 -0.03 23.82 16.29
C LEU A 221 -0.08 25.36 16.41
N SER A 222 -0.93 25.93 17.26
CA SER A 222 -1.04 27.38 17.43
C SER A 222 0.13 27.92 18.26
N LYS A 223 0.47 29.19 18.03
CA LYS A 223 1.66 29.83 18.64
C LYS A 223 1.62 29.95 20.16
N ASP A 224 0.42 29.93 20.74
CA ASP A 224 0.18 30.03 22.19
C ASP A 224 0.28 28.68 22.91
N VAL A 225 0.39 27.58 22.15
CA VAL A 225 0.63 26.23 22.72
C VAL A 225 2.12 26.05 22.91
N LYS A 226 2.54 25.93 24.16
CA LYS A 226 3.93 25.70 24.55
C LYS A 226 4.01 24.41 25.34
N PHE A 227 5.00 23.62 25.01
CA PHE A 227 5.33 22.40 25.73
C PHE A 227 6.57 22.65 26.61
N LYS A 228 6.62 22.02 27.75
CA LYS A 228 7.81 22.04 28.58
C LYS A 228 8.91 21.16 27.98
N ASP A 229 8.56 19.95 27.57
CA ASP A 229 9.48 18.97 26.99
C ASP A 229 8.75 18.00 26.04
N LEU A 230 8.47 18.46 24.81
CA LEU A 230 7.80 17.67 23.78
C LEU A 230 8.78 16.64 23.19
N GLY A 231 8.50 15.34 23.35
CA GLY A 231 9.32 14.25 22.82
C GLY A 231 8.71 13.54 21.62
N LEU A 232 7.36 13.45 21.54
CA LEU A 232 6.69 12.69 20.49
C LEU A 232 5.50 13.47 19.93
N VAL A 233 5.40 13.51 18.60
CA VAL A 233 4.23 14.02 17.87
C VAL A 233 3.62 12.88 17.07
N ILE A 234 2.36 12.56 17.32
CA ILE A 234 1.59 11.59 16.58
C ILE A 234 0.62 12.33 15.67
N VAL A 235 0.59 11.99 14.38
CA VAL A 235 -0.25 12.65 13.38
C VAL A 235 -1.13 11.59 12.71
N ASP A 236 -2.43 11.69 12.94
CA ASP A 236 -3.39 10.82 12.26
C ASP A 236 -3.92 11.50 10.99
N GLU A 237 -3.94 10.75 9.86
CA GLU A 237 -4.44 11.18 8.57
C GLU A 237 -3.80 12.52 8.10
N GLU A 238 -2.47 12.60 8.08
CA GLU A 238 -1.68 13.80 7.72
C GLU A 238 -2.15 14.48 6.43
N GLN A 239 -2.64 13.72 5.45
CA GLN A 239 -3.11 14.23 4.16
C GLN A 239 -4.27 15.21 4.28
N ARG A 240 -5.01 15.17 5.37
CA ARG A 240 -6.17 16.04 5.63
C ARG A 240 -5.80 17.40 6.20
N PHE A 241 -4.56 17.59 6.61
CA PHE A 241 -4.10 18.89 7.10
C PHE A 241 -3.77 19.83 5.93
N GLY A 242 -4.13 21.11 6.09
CA GLY A 242 -3.82 22.15 5.11
C GLY A 242 -2.32 22.46 5.02
N VAL A 243 -1.91 23.11 3.94
CA VAL A 243 -0.51 23.43 3.61
C VAL A 243 0.20 24.14 4.77
N ALA A 244 -0.42 25.16 5.37
CA ALA A 244 0.17 25.92 6.49
C ALA A 244 0.44 25.05 7.75
N HIS A 245 -0.38 24.03 7.99
CA HIS A 245 -0.19 23.11 9.11
C HIS A 245 0.91 22.10 8.79
N LYS A 246 1.01 21.62 7.55
CA LYS A 246 2.10 20.74 7.10
C LYS A 246 3.47 21.40 7.21
N GLU A 247 3.56 22.70 6.90
CA GLU A 247 4.81 23.46 7.08
C GLU A 247 5.22 23.54 8.58
N LYS A 248 4.28 23.72 9.49
CA LYS A 248 4.57 23.69 10.93
C LYS A 248 5.01 22.30 11.40
N LEU A 249 4.33 21.25 10.94
CA LEU A 249 4.73 19.87 11.23
C LEU A 249 6.12 19.55 10.70
N LYS A 250 6.46 20.05 9.50
CA LYS A 250 7.80 19.88 8.93
C LYS A 250 8.91 20.44 9.84
N ARG A 251 8.68 21.59 10.47
CA ARG A 251 9.63 22.17 11.42
C ARG A 251 9.75 21.35 12.70
N LEU A 252 8.65 20.79 13.21
CA LEU A 252 8.69 19.92 14.39
C LEU A 252 9.49 18.63 14.14
N ARG A 253 9.42 18.08 12.91
CA ARG A 253 10.18 16.88 12.50
C ARG A 253 11.69 17.02 12.54
N GLU A 254 12.21 18.23 12.65
CA GLU A 254 13.66 18.46 12.73
C GLU A 254 14.24 18.08 14.10
N ASN A 255 13.43 18.14 15.18
CA ASN A 255 13.94 18.00 16.56
C ASN A 255 13.08 17.09 17.45
N VAL A 256 11.94 16.60 16.99
CA VAL A 256 11.00 15.82 17.79
C VAL A 256 10.61 14.58 16.99
N ASP A 257 10.47 13.46 17.67
CA ASP A 257 10.01 12.22 17.06
C ASP A 257 8.59 12.36 16.51
N VAL A 258 8.38 11.90 15.28
CA VAL A 258 7.10 11.97 14.60
C VAL A 258 6.65 10.60 14.13
N LEU A 259 5.49 10.17 14.61
CA LEU A 259 4.79 8.99 14.19
C LEU A 259 3.54 9.40 13.41
N THR A 260 3.46 9.01 12.15
CA THR A 260 2.29 9.32 11.31
C THR A 260 1.49 8.06 11.04
N LEU A 261 0.17 8.16 11.18
CA LEU A 261 -0.77 7.06 10.89
C LEU A 261 -1.56 7.40 9.62
N THR A 262 -1.79 6.43 8.75
CA THR A 262 -2.65 6.61 7.58
C THR A 262 -3.35 5.31 7.18
N ALA A 263 -4.61 5.43 6.73
CA ALA A 263 -5.35 4.31 6.16
C ALA A 263 -5.09 4.13 4.66
N THR A 264 -4.74 5.20 3.97
CA THR A 264 -4.45 5.18 2.53
C THR A 264 -3.21 6.02 2.27
N PRO A 265 -2.05 5.42 2.02
CA PRO A 265 -0.86 6.19 1.72
C PRO A 265 -1.09 7.01 0.46
N ILE A 266 -0.85 8.32 0.54
CA ILE A 266 -0.76 9.12 -0.67
C ILE A 266 0.46 8.61 -1.44
N PRO A 267 0.37 8.45 -2.76
CA PRO A 267 1.50 7.97 -3.58
C PRO A 267 2.82 8.72 -3.34
N ARG A 268 2.77 10.04 -3.05
CA ARG A 268 3.95 10.84 -2.70
C ARG A 268 4.61 10.38 -1.40
N THR A 269 3.83 10.13 -0.36
CA THR A 269 4.33 9.69 0.96
C THR A 269 4.91 8.29 0.85
N LEU A 270 4.25 7.43 0.07
CA LEU A 270 4.73 6.11 -0.27
C LEU A 270 6.08 6.16 -1.01
N HIS A 271 6.22 7.09 -1.97
CA HIS A 271 7.47 7.31 -2.68
C HIS A 271 8.62 7.72 -1.78
N MET A 272 8.37 8.64 -0.85
CA MET A 272 9.38 9.08 0.11
C MET A 272 9.84 7.92 1.00
N SER A 273 8.94 6.98 1.29
CA SER A 273 9.26 5.78 2.08
C SER A 273 10.01 4.74 1.24
N LEU A 274 9.55 4.44 0.03
CA LEU A 274 10.25 3.51 -0.89
C LEU A 274 11.66 4.00 -1.26
N ALA A 275 11.86 5.31 -1.37
CA ALA A 275 13.18 5.91 -1.59
C ALA A 275 14.06 5.92 -0.31
N GLY A 276 13.63 5.28 0.79
CA GLY A 276 14.40 5.23 2.04
C GLY A 276 14.58 6.60 2.72
N ILE A 277 13.67 7.55 2.47
CA ILE A 277 13.70 8.90 3.04
C ILE A 277 12.86 8.95 4.33
N ARG A 278 11.88 8.08 4.44
CA ARG A 278 10.99 7.96 5.59
C ARG A 278 10.82 6.50 5.95
N ASP A 279 10.96 6.17 7.22
CA ASP A 279 10.74 4.82 7.71
C ASP A 279 9.26 4.46 7.64
N MET A 280 8.93 3.22 7.29
CA MET A 280 7.55 2.77 7.09
C MET A 280 7.34 1.37 7.66
N SER A 281 6.22 1.20 8.37
CA SER A 281 5.68 -0.10 8.76
C SER A 281 4.29 -0.27 8.16
N ILE A 282 4.02 -1.43 7.57
CA ILE A 282 2.76 -1.72 6.88
C ILE A 282 2.01 -2.78 7.68
N LEU A 283 0.71 -2.56 7.92
CA LEU A 283 -0.20 -3.53 8.52
C LEU A 283 -1.08 -4.09 7.39
N GLU A 284 -0.78 -5.29 6.94
CA GLU A 284 -1.53 -5.99 5.87
C GLU A 284 -2.49 -7.03 6.42
N GLU A 285 -2.21 -7.57 7.62
CA GLU A 285 -3.03 -8.57 8.27
C GLU A 285 -4.21 -7.95 9.02
N PRO A 286 -5.46 -8.38 8.72
CA PRO A 286 -6.63 -7.95 9.46
C PRO A 286 -6.68 -8.60 10.85
N PRO A 287 -7.26 -7.94 11.88
CA PRO A 287 -7.59 -8.59 13.14
C PRO A 287 -8.49 -9.82 12.93
N GLN A 288 -8.29 -10.90 13.71
CA GLN A 288 -8.88 -12.23 13.50
C GLN A 288 -10.42 -12.26 13.45
N GLU A 289 -11.10 -11.37 14.16
CA GLU A 289 -12.58 -11.38 14.23
C GLU A 289 -13.27 -10.60 13.10
N ARG A 290 -12.53 -10.01 12.18
CA ARG A 290 -13.08 -9.12 11.16
C ARG A 290 -13.59 -9.90 9.94
N ARG A 291 -14.82 -9.57 9.48
CA ARG A 291 -15.42 -10.16 8.28
C ARG A 291 -15.35 -9.20 7.08
N PRO A 292 -15.11 -9.72 5.87
CA PRO A 292 -15.12 -8.90 4.65
C PRO A 292 -16.46 -8.17 4.46
N ILE A 293 -16.38 -6.91 4.01
CA ILE A 293 -17.56 -6.08 3.75
C ILE A 293 -18.17 -6.47 2.42
N GLN A 294 -19.41 -6.95 2.43
CA GLN A 294 -20.16 -7.28 1.22
C GLN A 294 -20.46 -6.00 0.44
N THR A 295 -19.83 -5.83 -0.71
CA THR A 295 -19.89 -4.60 -1.50
C THR A 295 -20.72 -4.81 -2.77
N TYR A 296 -21.76 -4.00 -2.93
CA TYR A 296 -22.67 -4.03 -4.07
C TYR A 296 -22.64 -2.70 -4.82
N VAL A 297 -22.54 -2.77 -6.14
CA VAL A 297 -22.64 -1.63 -7.05
C VAL A 297 -23.92 -1.77 -7.86
N MET A 298 -24.84 -0.82 -7.74
CA MET A 298 -26.18 -0.93 -8.33
C MET A 298 -26.81 0.41 -8.65
N GLU A 299 -27.85 0.37 -9.46
CA GLU A 299 -28.71 1.54 -9.67
C GLU A 299 -29.53 1.89 -8.44
N ASN A 300 -29.79 3.19 -8.24
CA ASN A 300 -30.62 3.66 -7.14
C ASN A 300 -32.05 3.10 -7.26
N ASN A 301 -32.44 2.32 -6.26
CA ASN A 301 -33.77 1.73 -6.14
C ASN A 301 -34.31 1.96 -4.72
N PRO A 302 -35.44 2.70 -4.56
CA PRO A 302 -36.04 2.98 -3.26
C PRO A 302 -36.48 1.72 -2.49
N GLU A 303 -36.97 0.71 -3.17
CA GLU A 303 -37.41 -0.54 -2.53
C GLU A 303 -36.21 -1.28 -1.91
N PHE A 304 -35.11 -1.28 -2.62
CA PHE A 304 -33.89 -1.90 -2.12
C PHE A 304 -33.28 -1.14 -0.93
N ILE A 305 -33.36 0.21 -0.97
CA ILE A 305 -32.93 1.06 0.18
C ILE A 305 -33.76 0.71 1.42
N ARG A 306 -35.07 0.61 1.29
CA ARG A 306 -35.98 0.20 2.37
C ARG A 306 -35.61 -1.16 2.93
N GLU A 307 -35.39 -2.14 2.06
CA GLU A 307 -35.03 -3.49 2.46
C GLU A 307 -33.67 -3.54 3.20
N ALA A 308 -32.67 -2.81 2.71
CA ALA A 308 -31.35 -2.72 3.34
C ALA A 308 -31.42 -2.10 4.74
N ILE A 309 -32.21 -1.02 4.91
CA ILE A 309 -32.44 -0.39 6.21
C ILE A 309 -33.18 -1.35 7.14
N HIS A 310 -34.30 -1.91 6.71
CA HIS A 310 -35.10 -2.82 7.52
C HIS A 310 -34.31 -4.05 8.00
N ARG A 311 -33.47 -4.63 7.10
CA ARG A 311 -32.58 -5.73 7.46
C ARG A 311 -31.58 -5.34 8.56
N GLU A 312 -31.02 -4.14 8.50
CA GLU A 312 -30.08 -3.68 9.53
C GLU A 312 -30.76 -3.44 10.87
N LEU A 313 -31.93 -2.79 10.86
CA LEU A 313 -32.73 -2.55 12.07
C LEU A 313 -33.20 -3.84 12.74
N SER A 314 -33.61 -4.84 11.92
CA SER A 314 -34.06 -6.14 12.42
C SER A 314 -33.01 -6.89 13.24
N ARG A 315 -31.74 -6.59 13.04
CA ARG A 315 -30.62 -7.16 13.81
C ARG A 315 -30.05 -6.21 14.87
N GLY A 316 -30.73 -5.07 15.12
CA GLY A 316 -30.34 -4.06 16.10
C GLY A 316 -29.10 -3.26 15.71
N GLY A 317 -28.81 -3.14 14.40
CA GLY A 317 -27.72 -2.33 13.88
C GLY A 317 -28.19 -0.97 13.40
N GLN A 318 -27.24 -0.13 13.01
CA GLN A 318 -27.46 1.23 12.52
C GLN A 318 -26.95 1.38 11.08
N VAL A 319 -27.42 2.42 10.38
CA VAL A 319 -27.14 2.66 8.97
C VAL A 319 -26.53 4.04 8.75
N PHE A 320 -25.41 4.08 8.02
CA PHE A 320 -24.96 5.31 7.38
C PHE A 320 -25.61 5.45 6.00
N TYR A 321 -26.25 6.60 5.76
CA TYR A 321 -26.77 6.95 4.45
C TYR A 321 -26.03 8.19 3.93
N LEU A 322 -25.10 8.00 2.99
CA LEU A 322 -24.27 9.08 2.47
C LEU A 322 -24.98 9.81 1.32
N TYR A 323 -25.20 11.10 1.51
CA TYR A 323 -25.79 12.00 0.53
C TYR A 323 -25.04 13.34 0.51
N ASN A 324 -24.23 13.55 -0.54
CA ASN A 324 -23.26 14.65 -0.55
C ASN A 324 -23.82 15.95 -1.18
N ARG A 325 -25.02 16.39 -0.75
CA ARG A 325 -25.66 17.67 -1.14
C ARG A 325 -26.30 18.32 0.07
N VAL A 326 -25.64 19.33 0.60
CA VAL A 326 -26.07 20.01 1.83
C VAL A 326 -27.44 20.68 1.68
N GLU A 327 -27.72 21.31 0.52
CA GLU A 327 -28.96 22.06 0.26
C GLU A 327 -30.22 21.20 0.32
N THR A 328 -30.14 19.94 -0.04
CA THR A 328 -31.28 19.01 -0.14
C THR A 328 -31.20 17.82 0.82
N ILE A 329 -30.23 17.82 1.76
CA ILE A 329 -30.04 16.70 2.69
C ILE A 329 -31.24 16.48 3.63
N GLY A 330 -31.90 17.55 4.02
CA GLY A 330 -33.11 17.47 4.85
C GLY A 330 -34.30 16.82 4.11
N GLU A 331 -34.47 17.14 2.82
CA GLU A 331 -35.47 16.49 1.95
C GLU A 331 -35.17 15.01 1.77
N GLU A 332 -33.91 14.68 1.60
CA GLU A 332 -33.47 13.29 1.47
C GLU A 332 -33.66 12.51 2.77
N ALA A 333 -33.38 13.10 3.92
CA ALA A 333 -33.65 12.50 5.22
C ALA A 333 -35.14 12.22 5.42
N PHE A 334 -35.99 13.18 5.05
CA PHE A 334 -37.45 13.00 5.07
C PHE A 334 -37.89 11.87 4.10
N ARG A 335 -37.28 11.78 2.92
CA ARG A 335 -37.55 10.69 1.99
C ARG A 335 -37.17 9.33 2.58
N VAL A 336 -36.01 9.23 3.22
CA VAL A 336 -35.55 8.02 3.90
C VAL A 336 -36.47 7.64 5.05
N GLN A 337 -36.94 8.62 5.85
CA GLN A 337 -37.93 8.42 6.91
C GLN A 337 -39.23 7.83 6.38
N ASN A 338 -39.71 8.32 5.23
CA ASN A 338 -40.91 7.76 4.58
C ASN A 338 -40.71 6.35 4.01
N LEU A 339 -39.51 5.99 3.62
CA LEU A 339 -39.18 4.62 3.16
C LEU A 339 -39.10 3.62 4.32
N ALA A 340 -38.67 4.07 5.49
CA ALA A 340 -38.55 3.27 6.71
C ALA A 340 -39.18 4.01 7.90
N PRO A 341 -40.51 4.01 8.01
CA PRO A 341 -41.22 4.76 9.04
C PRO A 341 -40.89 4.33 10.47
N GLU A 342 -40.45 3.11 10.65
CA GLU A 342 -40.02 2.53 11.93
C GLU A 342 -38.65 3.03 12.43
N ALA A 343 -37.84 3.63 11.56
CA ALA A 343 -36.51 4.09 11.88
C ALA A 343 -36.50 5.52 12.42
N ASN A 344 -35.62 5.80 13.36
CA ASN A 344 -35.31 7.17 13.76
C ASN A 344 -34.22 7.71 12.80
N VAL A 345 -34.62 8.64 11.90
CA VAL A 345 -33.71 9.20 10.89
C VAL A 345 -33.31 10.62 11.30
N ALA A 346 -32.00 10.86 11.33
CA ALA A 346 -31.46 12.21 11.46
C ALA A 346 -30.51 12.53 10.30
N PHE A 347 -30.19 13.82 10.12
CA PHE A 347 -29.22 14.22 9.12
C PHE A 347 -28.11 15.10 9.72
N ALA A 348 -26.92 15.03 9.13
CA ALA A 348 -25.74 15.78 9.58
C ALA A 348 -24.86 16.22 8.40
N HIS A 349 -24.36 17.46 8.46
CA HIS A 349 -23.43 17.99 7.45
C HIS A 349 -22.47 19.03 8.02
N GLY A 350 -21.37 19.28 7.33
CA GLY A 350 -20.27 20.13 7.80
C GLY A 350 -20.57 21.63 7.93
N GLN A 351 -21.75 22.11 7.49
CA GLN A 351 -22.19 23.52 7.65
C GLN A 351 -23.09 23.73 8.87
N MET A 352 -23.48 22.66 9.59
CA MET A 352 -24.16 22.75 10.86
C MET A 352 -23.27 23.37 11.93
N SER A 353 -23.89 23.96 12.96
CA SER A 353 -23.14 24.38 14.14
C SER A 353 -22.42 23.16 14.76
N GLU A 354 -21.20 23.36 15.27
CA GLU A 354 -20.42 22.26 15.86
C GLU A 354 -21.19 21.56 17.00
N ARG A 355 -21.92 22.33 17.80
CA ARG A 355 -22.75 21.82 18.93
C ARG A 355 -23.91 20.95 18.45
N GLU A 356 -24.56 21.36 17.39
CA GLU A 356 -25.67 20.60 16.79
C GLU A 356 -25.16 19.30 16.20
N LEU A 357 -24.04 19.36 15.47
CA LEU A 357 -23.38 18.17 14.91
C LEU A 357 -22.95 17.21 16.02
N GLU A 358 -22.38 17.71 17.11
CA GLU A 358 -21.97 16.90 18.26
C GLU A 358 -23.16 16.18 18.90
N ASN A 359 -24.27 16.88 19.15
CA ASN A 359 -25.45 16.27 19.72
C ASN A 359 -25.99 15.13 18.83
N ILE A 360 -26.16 15.40 17.52
CA ILE A 360 -26.61 14.37 16.57
C ILE A 360 -25.67 13.17 16.57
N MET A 361 -24.36 13.40 16.59
CA MET A 361 -23.39 12.31 16.60
C MET A 361 -23.42 11.54 17.91
N GLN A 362 -23.64 12.19 19.03
CA GLN A 362 -23.78 11.54 20.33
C GLN A 362 -25.05 10.69 20.40
N ASP A 363 -26.19 11.22 19.93
CA ASP A 363 -27.46 10.50 19.84
C ASP A 363 -27.33 9.29 18.88
N PHE A 364 -26.56 9.42 17.81
CA PHE A 364 -26.29 8.29 16.91
C PHE A 364 -25.39 7.24 17.57
N ILE A 365 -24.34 7.65 18.29
CA ILE A 365 -23.45 6.72 19.01
C ILE A 365 -24.19 6.00 20.15
N SER A 366 -25.13 6.70 20.85
CA SER A 366 -25.94 6.10 21.92
C SER A 366 -27.03 5.15 21.41
N GLY A 367 -27.29 5.14 20.09
CA GLY A 367 -28.31 4.28 19.46
C GLY A 367 -29.71 4.88 19.46
N GLU A 368 -29.88 6.18 19.77
CA GLU A 368 -31.17 6.90 19.68
C GLU A 368 -31.57 7.20 18.22
N ILE A 369 -30.57 7.26 17.32
CA ILE A 369 -30.76 7.43 15.89
C ILE A 369 -30.36 6.12 15.18
N ASP A 370 -31.25 5.61 14.35
CA ASP A 370 -31.05 4.36 13.61
C ASP A 370 -30.38 4.59 12.25
N VAL A 371 -30.76 5.66 11.57
CA VAL A 371 -30.22 6.01 10.24
C VAL A 371 -29.68 7.43 10.24
N LEU A 372 -28.39 7.58 10.00
CA LEU A 372 -27.76 8.89 9.85
C LEU A 372 -27.56 9.23 8.37
N VAL A 373 -28.35 10.18 7.87
CA VAL A 373 -28.16 10.77 6.54
C VAL A 373 -27.07 11.83 6.64
N CYS A 374 -25.95 11.66 5.97
CA CYS A 374 -24.80 12.55 6.16
C CYS A 374 -24.03 12.83 4.88
N THR A 375 -23.30 13.93 4.89
CA THR A 375 -22.30 14.21 3.87
C THR A 375 -21.01 13.43 4.18
N THR A 376 -19.92 13.71 3.49
CA THR A 376 -18.60 13.09 3.69
C THR A 376 -17.96 13.34 5.07
N ILE A 377 -18.70 13.89 6.03
CA ILE A 377 -18.21 14.11 7.41
C ILE A 377 -17.77 12.82 8.09
N ILE A 378 -18.41 11.68 7.75
CA ILE A 378 -18.05 10.36 8.30
C ILE A 378 -16.74 9.79 7.73
N GLU A 379 -16.21 10.37 6.65
CA GLU A 379 -14.94 9.95 6.05
C GLU A 379 -13.74 10.11 7.01
N THR A 380 -13.91 10.90 8.08
CA THR A 380 -12.85 11.28 9.01
C THR A 380 -12.66 10.36 10.21
N GLY A 381 -12.59 9.06 10.01
CA GLY A 381 -12.02 8.17 11.04
C GLY A 381 -12.97 7.69 12.16
N MET A 382 -14.21 8.15 12.23
CA MET A 382 -15.14 7.77 13.31
C MET A 382 -15.35 6.25 13.40
N ASP A 383 -15.26 5.73 14.61
CA ASP A 383 -15.51 4.34 14.94
C ASP A 383 -16.84 4.20 15.66
N ILE A 384 -17.81 3.58 14.98
CA ILE A 384 -19.12 3.26 15.54
C ILE A 384 -19.39 1.79 15.24
N SER A 385 -19.15 0.94 16.21
CA SER A 385 -19.18 -0.51 16.07
C SER A 385 -20.53 -1.09 15.67
N ASN A 386 -21.64 -0.39 16.00
CA ASN A 386 -22.99 -0.83 15.70
C ASN A 386 -23.45 -0.51 14.26
N VAL A 387 -22.68 0.28 13.50
CA VAL A 387 -23.01 0.59 12.10
C VAL A 387 -22.42 -0.47 11.19
N ASN A 388 -23.28 -1.33 10.64
CA ASN A 388 -22.86 -2.42 9.76
C ASN A 388 -23.40 -2.29 8.33
N THR A 389 -24.16 -1.25 8.02
CA THR A 389 -24.64 -0.97 6.67
C THR A 389 -24.34 0.47 6.29
N ILE A 390 -23.74 0.66 5.11
CA ILE A 390 -23.54 1.97 4.48
C ILE A 390 -24.17 2.00 3.09
N ILE A 391 -24.97 3.04 2.83
CA ILE A 391 -25.59 3.31 1.52
C ILE A 391 -25.00 4.60 0.99
N ILE A 392 -24.36 4.56 -0.17
CA ILE A 392 -23.67 5.71 -0.76
C ILE A 392 -24.38 6.12 -2.04
N GLN A 393 -25.00 7.29 -2.03
CA GLN A 393 -25.66 7.87 -3.19
C GLN A 393 -24.67 8.58 -4.12
N ASP A 394 -24.96 8.57 -5.44
CA ASP A 394 -24.10 9.17 -6.48
C ASP A 394 -22.62 8.70 -6.37
N ALA A 395 -22.40 7.41 -6.05
CA ALA A 395 -21.07 6.84 -5.85
C ALA A 395 -20.14 6.99 -7.07
N ASP A 396 -20.71 7.09 -8.29
CA ASP A 396 -19.99 7.34 -9.54
C ASP A 396 -19.26 8.69 -9.58
N ARG A 397 -19.62 9.63 -8.70
CA ARG A 397 -18.99 10.95 -8.59
C ARG A 397 -17.85 11.01 -7.58
N MET A 398 -17.67 9.95 -6.80
CA MET A 398 -16.66 9.88 -5.76
C MET A 398 -15.33 9.31 -6.25
N GLY A 399 -14.25 9.69 -5.59
CA GLY A 399 -12.93 9.12 -5.81
C GLY A 399 -12.81 7.68 -5.28
N LEU A 400 -11.92 6.87 -5.87
CA LEU A 400 -11.74 5.48 -5.45
C LEU A 400 -11.26 5.37 -4.00
N SER A 401 -10.24 6.14 -3.62
CA SER A 401 -9.74 6.19 -2.23
C SER A 401 -10.81 6.65 -1.24
N GLN A 402 -11.68 7.59 -1.66
CA GLN A 402 -12.79 8.06 -0.85
C GLN A 402 -13.84 6.97 -0.64
N LEU A 403 -14.23 6.26 -1.69
CA LEU A 403 -15.16 5.11 -1.61
C LEU A 403 -14.59 4.02 -0.70
N TYR A 404 -13.29 3.77 -0.80
CA TYR A 404 -12.61 2.78 0.03
C TYR A 404 -12.64 3.16 1.51
N GLN A 405 -12.32 4.42 1.85
CA GLN A 405 -12.38 4.93 3.22
C GLN A 405 -13.80 4.89 3.79
N LEU A 406 -14.81 5.29 2.99
CA LEU A 406 -16.22 5.24 3.37
C LEU A 406 -16.71 3.81 3.60
N ARG A 407 -16.35 2.87 2.71
CA ARG A 407 -16.63 1.46 2.91
C ARG A 407 -16.06 0.94 4.23
N GLY A 408 -14.82 1.34 4.56
CA GLY A 408 -14.17 0.96 5.82
C GLY A 408 -14.80 1.55 7.09
N ARG A 409 -15.85 2.39 6.98
CA ARG A 409 -16.60 2.92 8.15
C ARG A 409 -17.56 1.91 8.74
N VAL A 410 -17.86 0.83 8.04
CA VAL A 410 -18.68 -0.29 8.53
C VAL A 410 -17.83 -1.55 8.69
N GLY A 411 -18.37 -2.58 9.35
CA GLY A 411 -17.68 -3.85 9.54
C GLY A 411 -16.57 -3.79 10.60
N ARG A 412 -16.85 -3.13 11.71
CA ARG A 412 -15.97 -3.03 12.88
C ARG A 412 -16.45 -3.89 14.06
N SER A 413 -17.33 -4.83 13.77
CA SER A 413 -17.85 -5.83 14.69
C SER A 413 -17.77 -7.21 14.05
N ASN A 414 -18.04 -8.26 14.80
CA ASN A 414 -18.14 -9.63 14.30
C ASN A 414 -19.34 -9.90 13.37
N ARG A 415 -20.17 -8.88 13.12
CA ARG A 415 -21.34 -8.96 12.23
C ARG A 415 -20.95 -8.69 10.77
N THR A 416 -21.60 -9.40 9.83
CA THR A 416 -21.43 -9.13 8.40
C THR A 416 -21.90 -7.71 8.06
N ALA A 417 -21.02 -6.93 7.44
CA ALA A 417 -21.30 -5.57 7.02
C ALA A 417 -21.57 -5.47 5.51
N TYR A 418 -22.32 -4.44 5.15
CA TYR A 418 -22.79 -4.22 3.78
C TYR A 418 -22.49 -2.78 3.32
N ALA A 419 -21.98 -2.66 2.11
CA ALA A 419 -21.76 -1.38 1.44
C ALA A 419 -22.50 -1.36 0.10
N TYR A 420 -23.48 -0.46 -0.03
CA TYR A 420 -24.26 -0.27 -1.25
C TYR A 420 -23.82 1.01 -1.95
N LEU A 421 -23.16 0.86 -3.09
CA LEU A 421 -22.67 1.95 -3.92
C LEU A 421 -23.68 2.21 -5.03
N MET A 422 -24.46 3.27 -4.90
CA MET A 422 -25.59 3.55 -5.77
C MET A 422 -25.26 4.66 -6.76
N TYR A 423 -25.70 4.49 -8.02
CA TYR A 423 -25.66 5.52 -9.05
C TYR A 423 -27.06 5.75 -9.63
N LYS A 424 -27.26 6.88 -10.31
CA LYS A 424 -28.57 7.22 -10.85
C LYS A 424 -29.06 6.17 -11.83
N ARG A 425 -30.34 5.83 -11.73
CA ARG A 425 -31.03 4.96 -12.68
C ARG A 425 -30.92 5.52 -14.10
N ASP A 426 -30.80 4.64 -15.08
CA ASP A 426 -30.70 4.93 -16.52
C ASP A 426 -29.54 5.88 -16.90
N LYS A 427 -28.50 5.98 -16.06
CA LYS A 427 -27.33 6.79 -16.34
C LYS A 427 -26.21 5.98 -16.99
N MET A 428 -25.80 6.38 -18.19
CA MET A 428 -24.53 5.88 -18.74
C MET A 428 -23.36 6.39 -17.89
N LEU A 429 -22.62 5.46 -17.30
CA LEU A 429 -21.43 5.78 -16.53
C LEU A 429 -20.28 6.19 -17.47
N LYS A 430 -19.49 7.17 -17.06
CA LYS A 430 -18.23 7.47 -17.73
C LYS A 430 -17.24 6.32 -17.47
N GLU A 431 -16.42 5.97 -18.43
CA GLU A 431 -15.43 4.89 -18.34
C GLU A 431 -14.58 4.93 -17.03
N ALA A 432 -14.13 6.13 -16.65
CA ALA A 432 -13.37 6.29 -15.40
C ALA A 432 -14.21 6.03 -14.13
N ALA A 433 -15.51 6.33 -14.15
CA ALA A 433 -16.40 6.04 -13.02
C ALA A 433 -16.71 4.54 -12.95
N GLU A 434 -16.95 3.91 -14.09
CA GLU A 434 -17.17 2.47 -14.20
C GLU A 434 -15.95 1.69 -13.68
N LYS A 435 -14.74 2.05 -14.12
CA LYS A 435 -13.48 1.45 -13.64
C LYS A 435 -13.31 1.57 -12.12
N ARG A 436 -13.63 2.74 -11.52
CA ARG A 436 -13.58 2.93 -10.07
C ARG A 436 -14.57 2.04 -9.33
N LEU A 437 -15.80 2.00 -9.78
CA LEU A 437 -16.85 1.18 -9.17
C LEU A 437 -16.59 -0.31 -9.33
N GLN A 438 -16.05 -0.73 -10.46
CA GLN A 438 -15.59 -2.10 -10.67
C GLN A 438 -14.44 -2.45 -9.73
N THR A 439 -13.44 -1.58 -9.61
CA THR A 439 -12.30 -1.77 -8.72
C THR A 439 -12.75 -1.95 -7.26
N ILE A 440 -13.62 -1.09 -6.73
CA ILE A 440 -14.06 -1.20 -5.34
C ILE A 440 -14.87 -2.48 -5.08
N ARG A 441 -15.52 -3.02 -6.10
CA ARG A 441 -16.25 -4.30 -6.05
C ARG A 441 -15.30 -5.49 -6.09
N GLU A 442 -14.18 -5.41 -6.83
CA GLU A 442 -13.19 -6.47 -6.96
C GLU A 442 -12.30 -6.57 -5.70
N PHE A 443 -11.88 -5.44 -5.16
CA PHE A 443 -11.07 -5.40 -3.94
C PHE A 443 -11.93 -5.51 -2.67
N THR A 444 -12.53 -6.67 -2.45
CA THR A 444 -13.33 -6.97 -1.26
C THR A 444 -12.49 -7.54 -0.12
N GLU A 445 -11.32 -8.08 -0.42
CA GLU A 445 -10.39 -8.64 0.55
C GLU A 445 -9.80 -7.54 1.44
N PHE A 446 -9.45 -7.91 2.65
CA PHE A 446 -8.73 -7.06 3.58
C PHE A 446 -7.30 -6.78 3.08
N GLY A 447 -6.67 -5.69 3.58
CA GLY A 447 -5.31 -5.32 3.15
C GLY A 447 -5.24 -4.68 1.74
N SER A 448 -6.39 -4.42 1.11
CA SER A 448 -6.41 -3.88 -0.26
C SER A 448 -6.12 -2.38 -0.35
N GLY A 449 -5.92 -1.66 0.76
CA GLY A 449 -5.73 -0.20 0.77
C GLY A 449 -4.58 0.27 -0.11
N PHE A 450 -3.46 -0.42 -0.07
CA PHE A 450 -2.32 -0.15 -0.94
C PHE A 450 -2.65 -0.40 -2.42
N LYS A 451 -3.27 -1.55 -2.73
CA LYS A 451 -3.68 -1.92 -4.10
C LYS A 451 -4.70 -0.92 -4.66
N VAL A 452 -5.63 -0.46 -3.82
CA VAL A 452 -6.61 0.57 -4.17
C VAL A 452 -5.94 1.92 -4.44
N ALA A 453 -4.95 2.32 -3.63
CA ALA A 453 -4.20 3.56 -3.84
C ALA A 453 -3.42 3.52 -5.17
N MET A 454 -2.79 2.39 -5.49
CA MET A 454 -2.12 2.18 -6.77
C MET A 454 -3.12 2.19 -7.94
N ARG A 455 -4.27 1.56 -7.77
CA ARG A 455 -5.33 1.55 -8.80
C ARG A 455 -5.96 2.94 -9.00
N ASP A 456 -6.15 3.72 -7.94
CA ASP A 456 -6.60 5.11 -8.04
C ASP A 456 -5.59 5.96 -8.83
N LEU A 457 -4.31 5.72 -8.62
CA LEU A 457 -3.23 6.34 -9.38
C LEU A 457 -3.30 5.96 -10.87
N GLU A 458 -3.54 4.69 -11.19
CA GLU A 458 -3.71 4.24 -12.57
C GLU A 458 -4.90 4.93 -13.26
N ILE A 459 -6.02 5.08 -12.56
CA ILE A 459 -7.26 5.66 -13.11
C ILE A 459 -7.17 7.18 -13.25
N ARG A 460 -6.63 7.87 -12.24
CA ARG A 460 -6.47 9.33 -12.24
C ARG A 460 -5.24 9.80 -13.01
N GLY A 461 -4.24 8.93 -13.13
CA GLY A 461 -2.90 9.28 -13.57
C GLY A 461 -2.05 9.93 -12.49
N ALA A 462 -0.74 9.84 -12.65
CA ALA A 462 0.25 10.36 -11.71
C ALA A 462 0.43 11.89 -11.75
N GLY A 463 -0.50 12.61 -12.36
CA GLY A 463 -0.38 13.97 -12.85
C GLY A 463 0.16 15.07 -11.92
N ASN A 464 -0.08 15.08 -10.63
CA ASN A 464 0.32 16.21 -9.77
C ASN A 464 0.99 15.77 -8.46
N LEU A 465 1.52 14.55 -8.45
CA LEU A 465 2.04 13.92 -7.23
C LEU A 465 3.27 14.61 -6.65
N LEU A 466 4.17 15.08 -7.50
CA LEU A 466 5.48 15.65 -7.11
C LEU A 466 5.61 17.14 -7.40
N GLY A 467 4.52 17.81 -7.80
CA GLY A 467 4.49 19.22 -8.19
C GLY A 467 4.41 19.41 -9.70
N ALA A 468 3.99 20.61 -10.12
CA ALA A 468 3.72 20.91 -11.52
C ALA A 468 4.95 20.79 -12.44
N GLU A 469 6.15 21.03 -11.91
CA GLU A 469 7.41 20.96 -12.67
C GLU A 469 7.84 19.52 -13.00
N GLN A 470 7.51 18.55 -12.14
CA GLN A 470 7.87 17.14 -12.30
C GLN A 470 6.87 16.34 -13.16
N HIS A 471 5.67 16.91 -13.35
CA HIS A 471 4.57 16.27 -14.06
C HIS A 471 4.94 15.80 -15.47
N GLY A 472 5.53 16.66 -16.29
CA GLY A 472 5.90 16.35 -17.68
C GLY A 472 6.99 15.27 -17.81
N HIS A 473 7.88 15.17 -16.83
CA HIS A 473 8.95 14.18 -16.83
C HIS A 473 8.43 12.78 -16.44
N MET A 474 7.59 12.71 -15.45
CA MET A 474 6.94 11.47 -15.02
C MET A 474 6.01 10.91 -16.11
N GLU A 475 5.27 11.79 -16.79
CA GLU A 475 4.43 11.40 -17.92
C GLU A 475 5.24 10.79 -19.09
N SER A 476 6.45 11.28 -19.31
CA SER A 476 7.29 10.84 -20.43
C SER A 476 7.87 9.44 -20.27
N VAL A 477 8.12 8.98 -19.06
CA VAL A 477 8.72 7.66 -18.75
C VAL A 477 7.78 6.70 -18.02
N GLY A 478 6.67 7.20 -17.51
CA GLY A 478 5.75 6.47 -16.65
C GLY A 478 6.18 6.48 -15.18
N TYR A 479 5.19 6.25 -14.31
CA TYR A 479 5.33 6.36 -12.86
C TYR A 479 6.40 5.43 -12.29
N ASP A 480 6.34 4.13 -12.58
CA ASP A 480 7.25 3.14 -12.00
C ASP A 480 8.71 3.36 -12.40
N MET A 481 8.96 3.72 -13.67
CA MET A 481 10.31 4.04 -14.13
C MET A 481 10.84 5.31 -13.46
N TYR A 482 9.98 6.33 -13.27
CA TYR A 482 10.37 7.54 -12.57
C TYR A 482 10.77 7.25 -11.12
N CYS A 483 10.04 6.37 -10.45
CA CYS A 483 10.30 5.93 -9.09
C CYS A 483 11.63 5.22 -8.96
N ARG A 484 11.87 4.26 -9.85
CA ARG A 484 13.12 3.52 -9.90
C ARG A 484 14.33 4.44 -10.13
N LEU A 485 14.19 5.42 -11.02
CA LEU A 485 15.24 6.42 -11.24
C LEU A 485 15.50 7.25 -9.97
N LEU A 486 14.43 7.60 -9.21
CA LEU A 486 14.58 8.35 -7.96
C LEU A 486 15.28 7.52 -6.89
N GLU A 487 14.92 6.27 -6.75
CA GLU A 487 15.55 5.35 -5.80
C GLU A 487 17.05 5.16 -6.14
N GLU A 488 17.37 4.90 -7.41
CA GLU A 488 18.75 4.78 -7.89
C GLU A 488 19.58 6.05 -7.56
N GLU A 489 19.04 7.24 -7.81
CA GLU A 489 19.76 8.49 -7.54
C GLU A 489 19.89 8.80 -6.03
N VAL A 490 18.88 8.47 -5.22
CA VAL A 490 18.97 8.60 -3.75
C VAL A 490 20.03 7.67 -3.16
N GLN A 491 20.08 6.40 -3.60
CA GLN A 491 21.10 5.44 -3.17
C GLN A 491 22.51 5.91 -3.58
N ASN A 492 22.67 6.38 -4.83
CA ASN A 492 23.93 6.97 -5.30
C ASN A 492 24.41 8.13 -4.42
N LEU A 493 23.51 9.05 -4.06
CA LEU A 493 23.84 10.21 -3.24
C LEU A 493 24.13 9.86 -1.77
N LYS A 494 23.55 8.75 -1.27
CA LYS A 494 23.86 8.20 0.06
C LYS A 494 25.21 7.49 0.10
N GLY A 495 25.82 7.21 -1.08
CA GLY A 495 27.06 6.42 -1.17
C GLY A 495 26.85 4.92 -0.93
N GLU A 496 25.59 4.47 -0.98
CA GLU A 496 25.27 3.07 -0.92
C GLU A 496 25.59 2.44 -2.29
N PRO A 497 26.20 1.24 -2.33
CA PRO A 497 26.48 0.60 -3.61
C PRO A 497 25.16 0.32 -4.31
N VAL A 498 24.88 1.04 -5.37
CA VAL A 498 23.78 0.66 -6.29
C VAL A 498 24.21 -0.68 -6.88
N ALA A 499 23.56 -1.76 -6.46
CA ALA A 499 23.74 -3.04 -7.11
C ALA A 499 23.41 -2.80 -8.59
N GLU A 500 24.41 -2.95 -9.47
CA GLU A 500 24.16 -2.91 -10.91
C GLU A 500 23.05 -3.93 -11.20
N THR A 501 21.84 -3.44 -11.40
CA THR A 501 20.68 -4.28 -11.71
C THR A 501 20.91 -4.84 -13.10
N PHE A 502 21.38 -6.07 -13.17
CA PHE A 502 21.39 -6.84 -14.40
C PHE A 502 20.14 -7.72 -14.46
N GLU A 503 19.73 -8.08 -15.64
CA GLU A 503 18.57 -8.92 -15.86
C GLU A 503 19.04 -10.29 -16.33
N THR A 504 18.42 -11.35 -15.80
CA THR A 504 18.68 -12.71 -16.22
C THR A 504 17.59 -13.16 -17.17
N THR A 505 17.96 -13.61 -18.34
CA THR A 505 17.05 -14.18 -19.34
C THR A 505 17.20 -15.69 -19.40
N VAL A 506 16.08 -16.42 -19.48
CA VAL A 506 16.07 -17.88 -19.61
C VAL A 506 15.22 -18.25 -20.82
N ASP A 507 15.86 -18.85 -21.81
CA ASP A 507 15.21 -19.34 -23.03
C ASP A 507 15.60 -20.80 -23.29
N LEU A 508 14.73 -21.72 -22.83
CA LEU A 508 14.87 -23.15 -22.98
C LEU A 508 13.78 -23.73 -23.90
N ASN A 509 14.08 -24.83 -24.60
CA ASN A 509 13.12 -25.50 -25.49
C ASN A 509 12.16 -26.40 -24.73
N ILE A 510 11.34 -25.79 -23.85
CA ILE A 510 10.28 -26.47 -23.09
C ILE A 510 8.96 -25.73 -23.19
N ASN A 511 7.86 -26.48 -23.15
CA ASN A 511 6.52 -25.91 -23.09
C ASN A 511 6.27 -25.34 -21.70
N ALA A 512 6.25 -24.01 -21.57
CA ALA A 512 6.08 -23.28 -20.32
C ALA A 512 5.07 -22.14 -20.52
N TYR A 513 3.79 -22.42 -20.24
CA TYR A 513 2.70 -21.48 -20.42
C TYR A 513 1.46 -21.91 -19.62
N LEU A 514 0.49 -20.98 -19.42
CA LEU A 514 -0.80 -21.22 -18.81
C LEU A 514 -1.82 -21.61 -19.90
N PRO A 515 -2.30 -22.87 -19.96
CA PRO A 515 -3.24 -23.31 -20.98
C PRO A 515 -4.60 -22.63 -20.87
N ASP A 516 -5.26 -22.39 -22.01
CA ASP A 516 -6.62 -21.79 -22.06
C ASP A 516 -7.68 -22.66 -21.37
N PHE A 517 -7.50 -23.98 -21.36
CA PHE A 517 -8.41 -24.88 -20.65
C PHE A 517 -8.24 -24.82 -19.13
N TYR A 518 -7.05 -24.46 -18.64
CA TYR A 518 -6.76 -24.33 -17.23
C TYR A 518 -7.26 -22.99 -16.69
N ILE A 519 -6.97 -21.89 -17.39
CA ILE A 519 -7.45 -20.55 -17.05
C ILE A 519 -8.05 -19.88 -18.28
N LYS A 520 -9.38 -19.78 -18.33
CA LYS A 520 -10.11 -19.27 -19.51
C LYS A 520 -10.00 -17.76 -19.68
N ASN A 521 -9.95 -17.00 -18.58
CA ASN A 521 -9.94 -15.53 -18.61
C ASN A 521 -8.52 -15.02 -18.91
N GLN A 522 -8.40 -14.23 -19.99
CA GLN A 522 -7.11 -13.68 -20.44
C GLN A 522 -6.51 -12.66 -19.46
N GLU A 523 -7.34 -11.86 -18.76
CA GLU A 523 -6.86 -10.90 -17.78
C GLU A 523 -6.30 -11.62 -16.55
N GLN A 524 -6.99 -12.65 -16.05
CA GLN A 524 -6.50 -13.49 -14.96
C GLN A 524 -5.20 -14.20 -15.32
N ARG A 525 -5.05 -14.67 -16.56
CA ARG A 525 -3.78 -15.25 -17.02
C ARG A 525 -2.66 -14.24 -17.00
N MET A 526 -2.91 -12.99 -17.42
CA MET A 526 -1.89 -11.94 -17.38
C MET A 526 -1.44 -11.62 -15.95
N ASP A 527 -2.38 -11.52 -15.02
CA ASP A 527 -2.07 -11.25 -13.62
C ASP A 527 -1.29 -12.41 -12.97
N LEU A 528 -1.67 -13.66 -13.29
CA LEU A 528 -0.95 -14.84 -12.82
C LEU A 528 0.45 -14.95 -13.45
N TYR A 529 0.63 -14.63 -14.73
CA TYR A 529 1.97 -14.57 -15.32
C TYR A 529 2.88 -13.57 -14.60
N LYS A 530 2.35 -12.42 -14.17
CA LYS A 530 3.11 -11.44 -13.37
C LYS A 530 3.45 -11.98 -12.00
N LYS A 531 2.50 -12.61 -11.30
CA LYS A 531 2.74 -13.22 -9.99
C LYS A 531 3.79 -14.33 -10.09
N ILE A 532 3.65 -15.20 -11.06
CA ILE A 532 4.62 -16.30 -11.30
C ILE A 532 6.00 -15.72 -11.62
N ALA A 533 6.10 -14.72 -12.50
CA ALA A 533 7.38 -14.12 -12.87
C ALA A 533 8.09 -13.41 -11.70
N ALA A 534 7.37 -13.05 -10.65
CA ALA A 534 7.90 -12.41 -9.45
C ALA A 534 8.46 -13.40 -8.40
N VAL A 535 8.24 -14.70 -8.56
CA VAL A 535 8.72 -15.75 -7.63
C VAL A 535 10.25 -15.78 -7.60
N GLN A 536 10.83 -15.66 -6.41
CA GLN A 536 12.28 -15.62 -6.22
C GLN A 536 12.81 -16.72 -5.30
N THR A 537 11.97 -17.27 -4.40
CA THR A 537 12.37 -18.26 -3.41
C THR A 537 11.65 -19.59 -3.61
N MET A 538 12.16 -20.65 -2.96
CA MET A 538 11.48 -21.96 -2.95
C MET A 538 10.17 -21.91 -2.17
N GLU A 539 10.08 -21.11 -1.14
CA GLU A 539 8.88 -20.92 -0.35
C GLU A 539 7.78 -20.29 -1.21
N GLU A 540 8.06 -19.16 -1.86
CA GLU A 540 7.12 -18.52 -2.81
C GLU A 540 6.74 -19.43 -3.99
N TYR A 541 7.64 -20.35 -4.39
CA TYR A 541 7.33 -21.36 -5.41
C TYR A 541 6.24 -22.32 -4.92
N TYR A 542 6.35 -22.81 -3.68
CA TYR A 542 5.36 -23.72 -3.11
C TYR A 542 4.04 -23.02 -2.84
N ASP A 543 4.07 -21.78 -2.32
CA ASP A 543 2.86 -20.98 -2.09
C ASP A 543 2.11 -20.72 -3.42
N MET A 544 2.85 -20.39 -4.48
CA MET A 544 2.26 -20.20 -5.81
C MET A 544 1.69 -21.50 -6.39
N GLN A 545 2.36 -22.62 -6.15
CA GLN A 545 1.85 -23.93 -6.54
C GLN A 545 0.55 -24.25 -5.83
N GLU A 546 0.47 -24.06 -4.50
CA GLU A 546 -0.72 -24.28 -3.68
C GLU A 546 -1.85 -23.34 -4.10
N GLU A 547 -1.60 -22.03 -4.31
CA GLU A 547 -2.61 -21.07 -4.83
C GLU A 547 -3.21 -21.54 -6.16
N LEU A 548 -2.39 -22.05 -7.07
CA LEU A 548 -2.86 -22.50 -8.37
C LEU A 548 -3.66 -23.82 -8.29
N GLU A 549 -3.24 -24.76 -7.47
CA GLU A 549 -3.94 -26.03 -7.26
C GLU A 549 -5.29 -25.81 -6.57
N ASP A 550 -5.36 -24.97 -5.55
CA ASP A 550 -6.60 -24.66 -4.83
C ASP A 550 -7.63 -23.95 -5.71
N ARG A 551 -7.19 -23.05 -6.60
CA ARG A 551 -8.10 -22.23 -7.43
C ARG A 551 -8.49 -22.89 -8.74
N TYR A 552 -7.62 -23.69 -9.32
CA TYR A 552 -7.79 -24.18 -10.70
C TYR A 552 -7.63 -25.71 -10.84
N GLY A 553 -7.28 -26.41 -9.76
CA GLY A 553 -7.04 -27.85 -9.75
C GLY A 553 -5.63 -28.24 -10.17
N ASP A 554 -5.41 -29.54 -10.41
CA ASP A 554 -4.11 -30.11 -10.68
C ASP A 554 -3.30 -29.34 -11.73
N LEU A 555 -2.02 -29.11 -11.45
CA LEU A 555 -1.12 -28.35 -12.33
C LEU A 555 -0.80 -29.10 -13.62
N PRO A 556 -1.14 -28.56 -14.80
CA PRO A 556 -0.66 -29.07 -16.07
C PRO A 556 0.87 -29.02 -16.16
N LYS A 557 1.47 -29.94 -16.91
CA LYS A 557 2.93 -29.99 -17.08
C LYS A 557 3.56 -28.69 -17.58
N SER A 558 2.87 -27.96 -18.44
CA SER A 558 3.32 -26.66 -18.94
C SER A 558 3.39 -25.58 -17.84
N VAL A 559 2.48 -25.65 -16.84
CA VAL A 559 2.47 -24.74 -15.69
C VAL A 559 3.59 -25.08 -14.71
N GLN A 560 3.81 -26.37 -14.45
CA GLN A 560 4.96 -26.83 -13.64
C GLN A 560 6.29 -26.38 -14.27
N ASN A 561 6.44 -26.57 -15.58
CA ASN A 561 7.63 -26.12 -16.30
C ASN A 561 7.81 -24.59 -16.20
N LEU A 562 6.72 -23.80 -16.24
CA LEU A 562 6.79 -22.35 -16.10
C LEU A 562 7.30 -21.94 -14.71
N LEU A 563 6.75 -22.50 -13.65
CA LEU A 563 7.20 -22.28 -12.28
C LEU A 563 8.66 -22.67 -12.10
N GLU A 564 9.06 -23.83 -12.64
CA GLU A 564 10.45 -24.30 -12.60
C GLU A 564 11.41 -23.36 -13.34
N MET A 565 11.01 -22.80 -14.50
CA MET A 565 11.81 -21.83 -15.25
C MET A 565 12.00 -20.52 -14.48
N VAL A 566 10.96 -20.04 -13.82
CA VAL A 566 11.05 -18.77 -13.05
C VAL A 566 11.97 -18.96 -11.84
N LEU A 567 11.83 -20.06 -11.10
CA LEU A 567 12.73 -20.37 -10.00
C LEU A 567 14.19 -20.50 -10.47
N LEU A 568 14.41 -21.17 -11.60
CA LEU A 568 15.73 -21.30 -12.20
C LEU A 568 16.31 -19.95 -12.61
N LYS A 569 15.48 -19.02 -13.13
CA LYS A 569 15.86 -17.64 -13.43
C LYS A 569 16.32 -16.91 -12.16
N ALA A 570 15.56 -17.03 -11.06
CA ALA A 570 15.91 -16.40 -9.77
C ALA A 570 17.22 -16.95 -9.19
N GLU A 571 17.42 -18.26 -9.26
CA GLU A 571 18.67 -18.89 -8.83
C GLU A 571 19.88 -18.50 -9.68
N ALA A 572 19.70 -18.44 -11.00
CA ALA A 572 20.72 -17.98 -11.94
C ALA A 572 21.12 -16.52 -11.70
N HIS A 573 20.13 -15.66 -11.43
CA HIS A 573 20.36 -14.25 -11.10
C HIS A 573 21.28 -14.07 -9.88
N ARG A 574 21.06 -14.85 -8.82
CA ARG A 574 21.91 -14.81 -7.60
C ARG A 574 23.36 -15.21 -7.86
N LEU A 575 23.60 -16.03 -8.88
CA LEU A 575 24.95 -16.47 -9.28
C LEU A 575 25.60 -15.55 -10.32
N GLY A 576 25.00 -14.42 -10.66
CA GLY A 576 25.55 -13.49 -11.64
C GLY A 576 25.42 -13.97 -13.10
N ILE A 577 24.44 -14.83 -13.41
CA ILE A 577 24.17 -15.32 -14.77
C ILE A 577 23.24 -14.33 -15.47
N THR A 578 23.67 -13.85 -16.65
CA THR A 578 22.94 -12.89 -17.48
C THR A 578 21.99 -13.56 -18.46
N ALA A 579 22.38 -14.72 -19.00
CA ALA A 579 21.55 -15.44 -19.96
C ALA A 579 21.72 -16.95 -19.89
N ILE A 580 20.63 -17.68 -20.08
CA ILE A 580 20.58 -19.12 -20.29
C ILE A 580 19.83 -19.37 -21.59
N ASN A 581 20.54 -19.63 -22.66
CA ASN A 581 19.98 -19.76 -24.01
C ASN A 581 20.24 -21.15 -24.59
N GLN A 582 19.18 -21.85 -25.00
CA GLN A 582 19.28 -23.14 -25.67
C GLN A 582 19.26 -22.97 -27.19
N LYS A 583 20.29 -23.50 -27.85
CA LYS A 583 20.37 -23.59 -29.31
C LYS A 583 20.58 -25.03 -29.71
N GLY A 584 19.53 -25.69 -30.17
CA GLY A 584 19.59 -27.13 -30.49
C GLY A 584 19.98 -27.99 -29.30
N SER A 585 21.07 -28.74 -29.39
CA SER A 585 21.60 -29.62 -28.33
C SER A 585 22.59 -28.94 -27.38
N ASN A 586 22.78 -27.62 -27.47
CA ASN A 586 23.66 -26.88 -26.56
C ASN A 586 22.86 -25.82 -25.79
N ILE A 587 23.15 -25.70 -24.48
CA ILE A 587 22.65 -24.61 -23.67
C ILE A 587 23.84 -23.76 -23.27
N LEU A 588 23.76 -22.47 -23.57
CA LEU A 588 24.75 -21.47 -23.22
C LEU A 588 24.32 -20.76 -21.93
N VAL A 589 25.18 -20.77 -20.92
CA VAL A 589 25.00 -20.11 -19.63
C VAL A 589 26.04 -19.00 -19.53
N GLU A 590 25.63 -17.76 -19.71
CA GLU A 590 26.50 -16.58 -19.75
C GLU A 590 26.54 -15.90 -18.37
N PHE A 591 27.74 -15.56 -17.93
CA PHE A 591 27.97 -14.89 -16.65
C PHE A 591 28.39 -13.45 -16.85
N ARG A 592 28.13 -12.63 -15.84
CA ARG A 592 28.72 -11.30 -15.75
C ARG A 592 30.23 -11.37 -15.64
N PRO A 593 30.97 -10.34 -16.11
CA PRO A 593 32.43 -10.30 -15.95
C PRO A 593 32.91 -10.35 -14.49
N ASP A 594 32.08 -9.80 -13.58
CA ASP A 594 32.29 -9.70 -12.13
C ASP A 594 31.45 -10.71 -11.33
N ALA A 595 30.94 -11.77 -11.98
CA ALA A 595 30.15 -12.79 -11.30
C ALA A 595 30.96 -13.44 -10.15
N PRO A 596 30.34 -13.71 -9.00
CA PRO A 596 30.99 -14.30 -7.84
C PRO A 596 31.23 -15.81 -8.06
N LEU A 597 32.02 -16.16 -9.09
CA LEU A 597 32.33 -17.53 -9.41
C LEU A 597 33.52 -18.01 -8.58
N ASP A 598 33.32 -19.09 -7.83
CA ASP A 598 34.38 -19.80 -7.15
C ASP A 598 35.10 -20.74 -8.16
N PRO A 599 36.39 -20.51 -8.48
CA PRO A 599 37.12 -21.33 -9.46
C PRO A 599 37.24 -22.80 -9.06
N GLU A 600 37.30 -23.11 -7.76
CA GLU A 600 37.44 -24.50 -7.29
C GLU A 600 36.13 -25.25 -7.50
N LYS A 601 35.00 -24.64 -7.12
CA LYS A 601 33.66 -25.19 -7.33
C LYS A 601 33.34 -25.37 -8.80
N LEU A 602 33.67 -24.39 -9.63
CA LEU A 602 33.48 -24.47 -11.08
C LEU A 602 34.30 -25.62 -11.69
N THR A 603 35.55 -25.74 -11.30
CA THR A 603 36.45 -26.81 -11.78
C THR A 603 35.93 -28.19 -11.37
N LYS A 604 35.50 -28.34 -10.12
CA LYS A 604 34.92 -29.58 -9.61
C LYS A 604 33.63 -29.94 -10.37
N CYS A 605 32.73 -28.99 -10.55
CA CYS A 605 31.47 -29.18 -11.26
C CYS A 605 31.71 -29.63 -12.73
N ILE A 606 32.69 -29.04 -13.40
CA ILE A 606 33.08 -29.42 -14.76
C ILE A 606 33.65 -30.83 -14.79
N ALA A 607 34.55 -31.18 -13.88
CA ALA A 607 35.18 -32.51 -13.81
C ALA A 607 34.14 -33.62 -13.56
N GLU A 608 33.20 -33.40 -12.66
CA GLU A 608 32.13 -34.33 -12.32
C GLU A 608 31.10 -34.50 -13.47
N SER A 609 30.98 -33.52 -14.36
CA SER A 609 30.06 -33.55 -15.50
C SER A 609 30.38 -34.57 -16.60
N ARG A 610 31.55 -35.22 -16.54
CA ARG A 610 32.03 -36.17 -17.56
C ARG A 610 32.02 -35.59 -18.99
N GLY A 611 32.44 -34.32 -19.14
CA GLY A 611 32.51 -33.61 -20.41
C GLY A 611 31.20 -33.01 -20.92
N ARG A 612 30.19 -33.00 -20.11
CA ARG A 612 28.89 -32.33 -20.43
C ARG A 612 29.00 -30.82 -20.31
N TYR A 613 29.72 -30.30 -19.31
CA TYR A 613 29.93 -28.89 -19.08
C TYR A 613 31.30 -28.46 -19.61
N LEU A 614 31.31 -27.38 -20.40
CA LEU A 614 32.50 -26.77 -20.95
C LEU A 614 32.53 -25.31 -20.60
N PHE A 615 33.53 -24.88 -19.85
CA PHE A 615 33.72 -23.47 -19.50
C PHE A 615 34.63 -22.79 -20.53
N THR A 616 34.22 -21.58 -20.93
CA THR A 616 35.02 -20.70 -21.79
C THR A 616 35.26 -19.40 -21.06
N ALA A 617 36.51 -19.10 -20.76
CA ALA A 617 36.93 -17.83 -20.17
C ALA A 617 37.04 -16.75 -21.25
N GLY A 618 36.65 -15.52 -20.90
CA GLY A 618 36.70 -14.37 -21.81
C GLY A 618 36.19 -13.12 -21.15
N ALA A 619 35.99 -12.05 -21.92
CA ALA A 619 35.39 -10.81 -21.43
C ALA A 619 33.95 -11.03 -20.90
N MET A 620 33.22 -11.99 -21.46
CA MET A 620 31.98 -12.54 -20.93
C MET A 620 32.15 -14.05 -20.78
N PRO A 621 32.42 -14.57 -19.57
CA PRO A 621 32.61 -15.99 -19.36
C PRO A 621 31.31 -16.75 -19.52
N TYR A 622 31.37 -17.97 -20.05
CA TYR A 622 30.19 -18.81 -20.20
C TYR A 622 30.47 -20.30 -20.03
N VAL A 623 29.43 -21.04 -19.65
CA VAL A 623 29.42 -22.49 -19.61
C VAL A 623 28.52 -23.03 -20.73
N THR A 624 29.03 -23.93 -21.55
CA THR A 624 28.21 -24.66 -22.51
C THR A 624 27.81 -26.00 -21.92
N VAL A 625 26.52 -26.25 -21.82
CA VAL A 625 25.91 -27.53 -21.39
C VAL A 625 25.53 -28.32 -22.64
N ARG A 626 26.16 -29.46 -22.88
CA ARG A 626 25.89 -30.33 -24.04
C ARG A 626 24.80 -31.35 -23.71
N LEU A 627 23.72 -31.35 -24.48
CA LEU A 627 22.64 -32.34 -24.43
C LEU A 627 22.94 -33.46 -25.43
N LYS A 628 22.57 -34.69 -25.12
CA LYS A 628 22.61 -35.79 -26.08
C LYS A 628 21.42 -35.69 -27.03
N LYS A 629 21.56 -36.32 -28.21
CA LYS A 629 20.45 -36.39 -29.17
C LYS A 629 19.25 -37.08 -28.54
N GLY A 630 18.09 -36.41 -28.55
CA GLY A 630 16.85 -36.84 -27.86
C GLY A 630 16.70 -36.35 -26.43
N GLU A 631 17.62 -35.53 -25.90
CA GLU A 631 17.53 -34.88 -24.59
C GLU A 631 17.20 -33.38 -24.70
N GLU A 632 16.84 -32.88 -25.89
CA GLU A 632 16.63 -31.44 -26.17
C GLU A 632 15.58 -30.79 -25.23
N ASN A 633 14.58 -31.58 -24.79
CA ASN A 633 13.53 -31.12 -23.86
C ASN A 633 13.89 -31.36 -22.38
N LYS A 634 15.10 -31.85 -22.06
CA LYS A 634 15.57 -32.15 -20.69
C LYS A 634 16.60 -31.14 -20.19
N GLY A 635 16.62 -29.91 -20.69
CA GLY A 635 17.60 -28.89 -20.31
C GLY A 635 17.56 -28.51 -18.85
N VAL A 636 16.34 -28.36 -18.27
CA VAL A 636 16.16 -27.90 -16.89
C VAL A 636 16.90 -28.70 -15.83
N PRO A 637 16.84 -30.05 -15.78
CA PRO A 637 17.57 -30.83 -14.79
C PRO A 637 19.09 -30.60 -14.83
N TYR A 638 19.67 -30.46 -16.04
CA TYR A 638 21.10 -30.23 -16.18
C TYR A 638 21.54 -28.84 -15.74
N ILE A 639 20.70 -27.82 -16.02
CA ILE A 639 20.96 -26.47 -15.53
C ILE A 639 20.81 -26.42 -14.00
N LYS A 640 19.78 -27.05 -13.43
CA LYS A 640 19.65 -27.16 -11.97
C LYS A 640 20.87 -27.81 -11.32
N SER A 641 21.37 -28.89 -11.90
CA SER A 641 22.59 -29.55 -11.41
C SER A 641 23.82 -28.64 -11.50
N LEU A 642 23.98 -27.89 -12.59
CA LEU A 642 25.05 -26.88 -12.72
C LEU A 642 24.93 -25.80 -11.64
N LEU A 643 23.75 -25.19 -11.47
CA LEU A 643 23.53 -24.13 -10.46
C LEU A 643 23.77 -24.63 -9.04
N GLN A 644 23.35 -25.85 -8.73
CA GLN A 644 23.63 -26.49 -7.43
C GLN A 644 25.10 -26.71 -7.19
N GLY A 645 25.84 -27.21 -8.21
CA GLY A 645 27.27 -27.38 -8.13
C GLY A 645 28.07 -26.08 -7.97
N LEU A 646 27.53 -24.96 -8.44
CA LEU A 646 28.12 -23.63 -8.25
C LEU A 646 27.80 -23.00 -6.89
N LYS A 647 26.72 -23.42 -6.24
CA LYS A 647 26.32 -22.98 -4.88
C LYS A 647 27.07 -23.74 -3.78
N ALA A 648 27.21 -25.07 -3.95
CA ALA A 648 27.87 -25.96 -3.00
C ALA A 648 29.36 -25.70 -2.92
#